data_289ea0a41cc23c88a6c305582d6dd5d5
#
_entry.id   289ea0a41cc23c88a6c305582d6dd5d5
#
_cell.length_a   1.000
_cell.length_b   1.000
_cell.length_c   1.000
_cell.angle_alpha   90.00
_cell.angle_beta   90.00
_cell.angle_gamma   90.00
#
_symmetry.space_group_name_H-M   'P 1'
#
loop_
_entity.id
_entity.type
_entity.pdbx_description
1 polymer ?
#
loop_
_entity_poly.entity_id
_entity_poly.type
_entity_poly.pdbx_seq_one_letter_code
_entity_poly.pdbx_strand_id
1 'polypeptide(L)'
;MGTIAMASINTTSTSAGSAAPIQMSGKANVATPKLNSEVEMGSLPGDVQNQADDIMQVARVGDVPAMEKLFESGEYDATYHDDEGITPLHWASINNQYAMCKFLIEHGAEINRKGGESVATPLQWAAQRCHYYTVNLLLQHGADPLITDAQGYNTLHISTFNGNVLLLVLLLHQGIPVDVIDTFGHTALMWAAYKGFPQCVDLFLRWGASVHATDEQGFTALHWALVKGSPGCILKLIEYGADRFAKTQTGKTPSVTAKELNTEVAWHRALRECGFDEDGHPAVPPWPGASYFLKDKRMFVTRFLFIWPFVLVWAMLVAMSSAPVYIGVPIGIAAVYGIQWVAQQVLEYAPSDMRHFHKTPWLTGIFAATLFWTGVNWLTTVLFATTLGASEGKGHGLLNLLFAIFFGFTVYFYIASMRYDPGFVPKMNGIAEQKAVIDELLAQWKYDETNFCVTCMIQTPLRSKHCRRCQRCVAKHDHHCPWVYNCVGINNHRHFFFYLISLTMGIVSYDWLLYYYFDTVSKNASETCNVLSPTLCKYINADSYTSILAIWITLQLLWVTMLLFTQFIQVARAMTTYENMFGIRDGTNITALTSTGAPLDPNHPSLSATAPPSAHSHKHKGGMLKSLSRTLGVDPFIETITGRGAVSGKNKRKKKNPYSKGCLANCKDFWCDPAPIFGQRENGSAVLGGERVDYTAMYESPSLMTITGRRDRGGYEAVGTEDV
;
A
#
# COMPACT_ATOMS: atom_id res chain seq x y z
N MET A 1 -55.27 -4.42 8.38
CA MET A 1 -56.54 -4.20 7.66
C MET A 1 -56.30 -3.16 6.58
N GLY A 2 -56.50 -3.56 5.32
CA GLY A 2 -56.64 -2.70 4.19
C GLY A 2 -55.84 -3.12 2.96
N THR A 3 -56.18 -4.27 2.40
CA THR A 3 -55.82 -4.72 1.06
C THR A 3 -56.56 -3.88 0.01
N ILE A 4 -55.94 -3.33 -1.02
CA ILE A 4 -56.63 -2.95 -2.25
C ILE A 4 -55.79 -3.36 -3.46
N ALA A 5 -56.55 -3.98 -4.39
CA ALA A 5 -56.22 -4.80 -5.49
C ALA A 5 -55.72 -4.06 -6.74
N MET A 6 -55.12 -4.87 -7.62
CA MET A 6 -54.79 -4.61 -9.03
C MET A 6 -55.97 -4.01 -9.85
N ALA A 7 -55.66 -3.13 -10.77
CA ALA A 7 -56.46 -2.92 -11.97
C ALA A 7 -55.51 -2.77 -13.16
N SER A 8 -55.63 -3.75 -14.06
CA SER A 8 -55.03 -3.77 -15.40
C SER A 8 -55.79 -2.81 -16.31
N ILE A 9 -55.12 -1.95 -17.04
CA ILE A 9 -55.67 -1.30 -18.21
C ILE A 9 -54.72 -1.54 -19.40
N ASN A 10 -55.21 -2.36 -20.34
CA ASN A 10 -54.72 -2.46 -21.72
C ASN A 10 -55.11 -1.18 -22.48
N THR A 11 -54.11 -0.49 -23.07
CA THR A 11 -54.37 0.32 -24.27
C THR A 11 -53.19 0.16 -25.22
N THR A 12 -53.50 -0.41 -26.38
CA THR A 12 -52.73 -0.41 -27.61
C THR A 12 -52.60 1.00 -28.18
N SER A 13 -51.36 1.44 -28.50
CA SER A 13 -51.08 2.29 -29.66
C SER A 13 -49.58 2.49 -29.93
N THR A 14 -49.19 2.09 -31.15
CA THR A 14 -48.22 2.70 -32.08
C THR A 14 -46.80 3.01 -31.64
N SER A 15 -45.91 2.25 -32.24
CA SER A 15 -44.49 2.41 -32.52
C SER A 15 -43.92 3.85 -32.49
N ALA A 16 -43.07 4.12 -31.50
CA ALA A 16 -41.93 5.00 -31.63
C ALA A 16 -40.75 4.23 -31.01
N GLY A 17 -39.69 4.07 -31.80
CA GLY A 17 -38.54 3.24 -31.40
C GLY A 17 -37.88 3.70 -30.13
N SER A 18 -38.14 3.01 -29.06
CA SER A 18 -37.31 3.09 -27.85
C SER A 18 -36.05 2.26 -28.14
N ALA A 19 -34.93 2.91 -28.29
CA ALA A 19 -33.64 2.24 -28.19
C ALA A 19 -33.62 1.48 -26.84
N ALA A 20 -33.72 0.16 -26.94
CA ALA A 20 -33.51 -0.71 -25.79
C ALA A 20 -32.20 -0.33 -25.13
N PRO A 21 -32.10 -0.41 -23.78
CA PRO A 21 -30.80 -0.37 -23.15
C PRO A 21 -29.98 -1.47 -23.79
N ILE A 22 -28.83 -1.09 -24.34
CA ILE A 22 -27.87 -2.06 -24.85
C ILE A 22 -27.56 -2.93 -23.62
N GLN A 23 -28.25 -4.07 -23.52
CA GLN A 23 -27.66 -5.21 -22.88
C GLN A 23 -26.41 -5.46 -23.72
N MET A 24 -25.29 -4.84 -23.27
CA MET A 24 -24.05 -5.51 -23.51
C MET A 24 -24.22 -6.86 -22.83
N SER A 25 -24.72 -7.82 -23.58
CA SER A 25 -24.53 -9.23 -23.33
C SER A 25 -23.00 -9.38 -23.32
N GLY A 26 -22.44 -8.88 -22.27
CA GLY A 26 -21.01 -8.77 -22.07
C GLY A 26 -20.43 -10.07 -21.54
N LYS A 27 -20.75 -11.08 -22.19
CA LYS A 27 -19.82 -12.08 -22.63
C LYS A 27 -19.42 -11.61 -24.03
N ALA A 28 -18.50 -10.68 -24.15
CA ALA A 28 -17.49 -10.79 -25.15
C ALA A 28 -16.89 -12.18 -24.90
N ASN A 29 -17.48 -13.16 -25.55
CA ASN A 29 -16.78 -14.35 -25.90
C ASN A 29 -15.70 -13.87 -26.86
N VAL A 30 -14.63 -13.26 -26.33
CA VAL A 30 -13.34 -13.51 -26.91
C VAL A 30 -13.27 -15.01 -26.87
N ALA A 31 -13.38 -15.62 -28.03
CA ALA A 31 -13.30 -17.06 -28.15
C ALA A 31 -11.90 -17.44 -27.70
N THR A 32 -11.75 -17.58 -26.40
CA THR A 32 -10.71 -18.46 -25.90
C THR A 32 -11.15 -19.81 -26.43
N PRO A 33 -10.34 -20.50 -27.22
CA PRO A 33 -10.59 -21.90 -27.50
C PRO A 33 -10.91 -22.52 -26.15
N LYS A 34 -12.09 -23.08 -25.97
CA LYS A 34 -12.43 -23.78 -24.73
C LYS A 34 -11.40 -24.87 -24.58
N LEU A 35 -10.35 -24.58 -23.85
CA LEU A 35 -9.42 -25.60 -23.37
C LEU A 35 -10.26 -26.42 -22.39
N ASN A 36 -10.75 -27.59 -22.82
CA ASN A 36 -11.21 -28.59 -21.91
C ASN A 36 -10.03 -28.90 -20.98
N SER A 37 -10.08 -28.37 -19.76
CA SER A 37 -9.29 -28.86 -18.66
C SER A 37 -9.72 -30.31 -18.46
N GLU A 38 -8.75 -31.18 -18.33
CA GLU A 38 -8.84 -32.62 -18.11
C GLU A 38 -8.93 -33.47 -19.39
N VAL A 39 -7.78 -33.60 -20.03
CA VAL A 39 -7.49 -34.84 -20.77
C VAL A 39 -6.76 -35.74 -19.79
N GLU A 40 -7.51 -36.72 -19.24
CA GLU A 40 -6.90 -37.91 -18.61
C GLU A 40 -5.88 -38.49 -19.61
N MET A 41 -4.65 -38.70 -19.12
CA MET A 41 -3.63 -39.45 -19.85
C MET A 41 -4.04 -40.93 -19.98
N GLY A 42 -4.89 -41.19 -20.97
CA GLY A 42 -5.09 -42.53 -21.50
C GLY A 42 -4.10 -42.74 -22.64
N SER A 43 -3.07 -43.53 -22.37
CA SER A 43 -2.11 -43.97 -23.38
C SER A 43 -2.81 -44.83 -24.47
N LEU A 44 -2.95 -44.27 -25.68
CA LEU A 44 -3.18 -45.04 -26.90
C LEU A 44 -1.90 -45.00 -27.74
N PRO A 45 -1.36 -46.18 -28.11
CA PRO A 45 -0.20 -46.25 -29.00
C PRO A 45 -0.66 -46.05 -30.43
N GLY A 46 -0.34 -44.94 -31.07
CA GLY A 46 -0.57 -44.67 -32.48
C GLY A 46 -0.40 -43.23 -32.95
N ASP A 47 -0.64 -42.21 -32.10
CA ASP A 47 -0.71 -40.82 -32.57
C ASP A 47 0.47 -39.96 -32.19
N VAL A 48 1.54 -40.51 -31.62
CA VAL A 48 2.70 -39.70 -31.14
C VAL A 48 3.51 -39.14 -32.34
N GLN A 49 3.44 -39.76 -33.51
CA GLN A 49 4.23 -39.33 -34.65
C GLN A 49 3.57 -38.16 -35.45
N ASN A 50 2.25 -38.05 -35.45
CA ASN A 50 1.54 -36.94 -36.13
C ASN A 50 1.51 -35.64 -35.31
N GLN A 51 1.82 -35.66 -33.98
CA GLN A 51 1.84 -34.44 -33.16
C GLN A 51 3.18 -33.69 -33.26
N ALA A 52 4.26 -34.35 -33.67
CA ALA A 52 5.59 -33.72 -33.84
C ALA A 52 5.71 -32.96 -35.19
N ASP A 53 4.82 -33.22 -36.12
CA ASP A 53 4.87 -32.65 -37.49
C ASP A 53 3.96 -31.42 -37.65
N ASP A 54 3.15 -31.06 -36.64
CA ASP A 54 2.31 -29.84 -36.67
C ASP A 54 3.08 -28.63 -36.12
N ILE A 55 3.48 -27.74 -37.03
CA ILE A 55 4.20 -26.49 -36.71
C ILE A 55 3.45 -25.64 -35.65
N MET A 56 2.12 -25.62 -35.67
CA MET A 56 1.33 -24.85 -34.71
C MET A 56 1.41 -25.46 -33.30
N GLN A 57 1.37 -26.79 -33.20
CA GLN A 57 1.53 -27.48 -31.93
C GLN A 57 2.94 -27.35 -31.37
N VAL A 58 3.96 -27.45 -32.22
CA VAL A 58 5.36 -27.22 -31.85
C VAL A 58 5.57 -25.80 -31.30
N ALA A 59 5.01 -24.80 -31.95
CA ALA A 59 5.03 -23.41 -31.48
C ALA A 59 4.28 -23.24 -30.16
N ARG A 60 3.15 -23.90 -29.98
CA ARG A 60 2.32 -23.85 -28.77
C ARG A 60 3.05 -24.43 -27.56
N VAL A 61 3.77 -25.54 -27.75
CA VAL A 61 4.56 -26.20 -26.68
C VAL A 61 5.86 -25.47 -26.43
N GLY A 62 6.44 -24.81 -27.46
CA GLY A 62 7.67 -24.05 -27.39
C GLY A 62 8.94 -24.90 -27.59
N ASP A 63 8.82 -26.01 -28.32
CA ASP A 63 9.96 -26.89 -28.66
C ASP A 63 10.77 -26.31 -29.81
N VAL A 64 11.75 -25.46 -29.47
CA VAL A 64 12.63 -24.80 -30.45
C VAL A 64 13.41 -25.81 -31.28
N PRO A 65 14.05 -26.89 -30.73
CA PRO A 65 14.73 -27.90 -31.54
C PRO A 65 13.81 -28.62 -32.54
N ALA A 66 12.54 -28.85 -32.22
CA ALA A 66 11.58 -29.43 -33.15
C ALA A 66 11.21 -28.45 -34.27
N MET A 67 11.04 -27.17 -33.92
CA MET A 67 10.79 -26.08 -34.90
C MET A 67 11.94 -25.93 -35.88
N GLU A 68 13.17 -25.99 -35.40
CA GLU A 68 14.38 -25.91 -36.22
C GLU A 68 14.41 -27.04 -37.28
N LYS A 69 14.10 -28.28 -36.89
CA LYS A 69 13.98 -29.41 -37.82
C LYS A 69 12.93 -29.23 -38.85
N LEU A 70 11.73 -28.67 -38.47
CA LEU A 70 10.66 -28.36 -39.40
C LEU A 70 11.08 -27.32 -40.46
N PHE A 71 11.86 -26.31 -40.05
CA PHE A 71 12.43 -25.32 -40.99
C PHE A 71 13.53 -25.93 -41.87
N GLU A 72 14.36 -26.81 -41.35
CA GLU A 72 15.40 -27.52 -42.12
C GLU A 72 14.79 -28.47 -43.17
N SER A 73 13.61 -29.03 -42.92
CA SER A 73 12.90 -29.86 -43.92
C SER A 73 12.47 -29.08 -45.16
N GLY A 74 12.35 -27.74 -45.05
CA GLY A 74 11.90 -26.86 -46.15
C GLY A 74 10.39 -26.91 -46.41
N GLU A 75 9.60 -27.63 -45.57
CA GLU A 75 8.15 -27.70 -45.67
C GLU A 75 7.45 -26.49 -45.07
N TYR A 76 8.07 -25.92 -44.01
CA TYR A 76 7.54 -24.77 -43.30
C TYR A 76 8.61 -23.68 -43.17
N ASP A 77 8.16 -22.44 -43.06
CA ASP A 77 8.98 -21.28 -42.73
C ASP A 77 8.31 -20.40 -41.66
N ALA A 78 9.01 -19.36 -41.21
CA ALA A 78 8.51 -18.47 -40.17
C ALA A 78 7.28 -17.62 -40.60
N THR A 79 6.98 -17.57 -41.90
CA THR A 79 5.84 -16.82 -42.47
C THR A 79 4.58 -17.67 -42.59
N TYR A 80 4.67 -18.98 -42.27
CA TYR A 80 3.54 -19.90 -42.32
C TYR A 80 2.33 -19.40 -41.54
N HIS A 81 1.16 -19.62 -42.07
CA HIS A 81 -0.12 -19.32 -41.40
C HIS A 81 -1.19 -20.34 -41.85
N ASP A 82 -2.15 -20.55 -40.97
CA ASP A 82 -3.34 -21.35 -41.29
C ASP A 82 -4.39 -20.56 -42.11
N ASP A 83 -5.51 -21.22 -42.40
CA ASP A 83 -6.62 -20.62 -43.13
C ASP A 83 -7.26 -19.42 -42.43
N GLU A 84 -7.11 -19.33 -41.13
CA GLU A 84 -7.59 -18.20 -40.32
C GLU A 84 -6.52 -17.09 -40.16
N GLY A 85 -5.37 -17.23 -40.79
CA GLY A 85 -4.25 -16.28 -40.70
C GLY A 85 -3.45 -16.37 -39.43
N ILE A 86 -3.70 -17.38 -38.56
CA ILE A 86 -2.94 -17.61 -37.35
C ILE A 86 -1.56 -18.11 -37.72
N THR A 87 -0.51 -17.54 -37.09
CA THR A 87 0.88 -17.97 -37.29
C THR A 87 1.40 -18.73 -36.09
N PRO A 88 2.52 -19.48 -36.22
CA PRO A 88 3.23 -20.05 -35.06
C PRO A 88 3.57 -19.00 -34.00
N LEU A 89 3.86 -17.75 -34.41
CA LEU A 89 4.14 -16.65 -33.50
C LEU A 89 2.93 -16.27 -32.62
N HIS A 90 1.69 -16.38 -33.13
CA HIS A 90 0.49 -16.19 -32.31
C HIS A 90 0.42 -17.22 -31.18
N TRP A 91 0.59 -18.52 -31.51
CA TRP A 91 0.55 -19.60 -30.51
C TRP A 91 1.70 -19.52 -29.50
N ALA A 92 2.91 -19.21 -29.95
CA ALA A 92 4.02 -18.98 -29.06
C ALA A 92 3.77 -17.79 -28.11
N SER A 93 3.17 -16.72 -28.62
CA SER A 93 2.89 -15.48 -27.85
C SER A 93 1.83 -15.68 -26.77
N ILE A 94 0.71 -16.34 -27.07
CA ILE A 94 -0.38 -16.57 -26.09
C ILE A 94 0.02 -17.57 -25.00
N ASN A 95 0.94 -18.50 -25.34
CA ASN A 95 1.44 -19.49 -24.38
C ASN A 95 2.72 -19.06 -23.66
N ASN A 96 3.18 -17.81 -23.86
CA ASN A 96 4.37 -17.25 -23.25
C ASN A 96 5.66 -18.03 -23.56
N GLN A 97 5.77 -18.59 -24.76
CA GLN A 97 6.95 -19.32 -25.23
C GLN A 97 8.01 -18.34 -25.73
N TYR A 98 8.67 -17.65 -24.78
CA TYR A 98 9.61 -16.55 -25.09
C TYR A 98 10.72 -16.96 -26.04
N ALA A 99 11.35 -18.11 -25.80
CA ALA A 99 12.45 -18.62 -26.65
C ALA A 99 11.94 -18.92 -28.07
N MET A 100 10.75 -19.50 -28.21
CA MET A 100 10.11 -19.75 -29.48
C MET A 100 9.73 -18.46 -30.20
N CYS A 101 9.17 -17.47 -29.49
CA CYS A 101 8.88 -16.16 -30.08
C CYS A 101 10.16 -15.52 -30.64
N LYS A 102 11.25 -15.56 -29.87
CA LYS A 102 12.54 -15.03 -30.27
C LYS A 102 13.08 -15.75 -31.51
N PHE A 103 13.06 -17.08 -31.50
CA PHE A 103 13.46 -17.90 -32.65
C PHE A 103 12.68 -17.56 -33.92
N LEU A 104 11.34 -17.53 -33.84
CA LEU A 104 10.49 -17.23 -34.98
C LEU A 104 10.74 -15.82 -35.54
N ILE A 105 10.92 -14.81 -34.68
CA ILE A 105 11.22 -13.44 -35.08
C ILE A 105 12.59 -13.36 -35.78
N GLU A 106 13.62 -14.02 -35.24
CA GLU A 106 14.97 -14.07 -35.84
C GLU A 106 14.97 -14.76 -37.23
N HIS A 107 14.01 -15.66 -37.47
CA HIS A 107 13.83 -16.32 -38.78
C HIS A 107 12.84 -15.61 -39.71
N GLY A 108 12.38 -14.39 -39.36
CA GLY A 108 11.59 -13.54 -40.25
C GLY A 108 10.08 -13.67 -40.13
N ALA A 109 9.54 -14.12 -38.99
CA ALA A 109 8.11 -14.16 -38.75
C ALA A 109 7.47 -12.76 -38.88
N GLU A 110 6.27 -12.71 -39.49
CA GLU A 110 5.48 -11.48 -39.62
C GLU A 110 4.91 -11.03 -38.25
N ILE A 111 5.58 -10.07 -37.61
CA ILE A 111 5.29 -9.65 -36.24
C ILE A 111 3.90 -9.03 -36.08
N ASN A 112 3.42 -8.32 -37.11
CA ASN A 112 2.15 -7.56 -37.08
C ASN A 112 1.03 -8.27 -37.85
N ARG A 113 1.19 -9.55 -38.23
CA ARG A 113 0.15 -10.29 -38.92
C ARG A 113 -1.07 -10.43 -38.02
N LYS A 114 -2.24 -10.26 -38.59
CA LYS A 114 -3.52 -10.46 -37.93
C LYS A 114 -4.06 -11.87 -38.22
N GLY A 115 -4.56 -12.56 -37.18
CA GLY A 115 -5.08 -13.90 -37.31
C GLY A 115 -6.17 -14.25 -36.31
N GLY A 116 -6.90 -15.35 -36.60
CA GLY A 116 -7.98 -15.88 -35.78
C GLY A 116 -9.29 -15.11 -35.87
N GLU A 117 -10.33 -15.61 -35.24
CA GLU A 117 -11.68 -14.99 -35.22
C GLU A 117 -11.66 -13.52 -34.78
N SER A 118 -10.77 -13.16 -33.85
CA SER A 118 -10.61 -11.78 -33.36
C SER A 118 -9.81 -10.89 -34.30
N VAL A 119 -9.19 -11.43 -35.35
CA VAL A 119 -8.31 -10.69 -36.26
C VAL A 119 -7.23 -9.89 -35.49
N ALA A 120 -6.64 -10.53 -34.50
CA ALA A 120 -5.70 -9.91 -33.57
C ALA A 120 -4.26 -10.25 -33.95
N THR A 121 -3.30 -9.44 -33.48
CA THR A 121 -1.86 -9.65 -33.66
C THR A 121 -1.25 -10.54 -32.58
N PRO A 122 -0.06 -11.14 -32.77
CA PRO A 122 0.68 -11.85 -31.72
C PRO A 122 0.89 -11.02 -30.46
N LEU A 123 1.14 -9.70 -30.60
CA LEU A 123 1.25 -8.75 -29.49
C LEU A 123 -0.04 -8.68 -28.66
N GLN A 124 -1.18 -8.61 -29.31
CA GLN A 124 -2.48 -8.58 -28.65
C GLN A 124 -2.78 -9.91 -27.94
N TRP A 125 -2.40 -11.04 -28.51
CA TRP A 125 -2.53 -12.37 -27.88
C TRP A 125 -1.65 -12.49 -26.62
N ALA A 126 -0.40 -12.00 -26.67
CA ALA A 126 0.48 -11.95 -25.51
C ALA A 126 -0.07 -11.00 -24.41
N ALA A 127 -0.57 -9.84 -24.81
CA ALA A 127 -1.14 -8.83 -23.89
C ALA A 127 -2.41 -9.33 -23.20
N GLN A 128 -3.27 -10.10 -23.92
CA GLN A 128 -4.46 -10.71 -23.37
C GLN A 128 -4.18 -11.65 -22.18
N ARG A 129 -3.01 -12.28 -22.17
CA ARG A 129 -2.54 -13.16 -21.09
C ARG A 129 -1.60 -12.48 -20.09
N CYS A 130 -1.33 -11.18 -20.28
CA CYS A 130 -0.41 -10.41 -19.43
C CYS A 130 1.04 -10.92 -19.47
N HIS A 131 1.51 -11.44 -20.59
CA HIS A 131 2.88 -11.94 -20.78
C HIS A 131 3.85 -10.80 -21.11
N TYR A 132 4.13 -9.93 -20.13
CA TYR A 132 4.85 -8.67 -20.36
C TYR A 132 6.28 -8.84 -20.88
N TYR A 133 6.98 -9.94 -20.64
CA TYR A 133 8.28 -10.22 -21.25
C TYR A 133 8.16 -10.50 -22.75
N THR A 134 7.17 -11.32 -23.14
CA THR A 134 6.86 -11.59 -24.55
C THR A 134 6.32 -10.33 -25.25
N VAL A 135 5.48 -9.54 -24.56
CA VAL A 135 5.02 -8.24 -25.07
C VAL A 135 6.23 -7.31 -25.32
N ASN A 136 7.16 -7.22 -24.37
CA ASN A 136 8.35 -6.41 -24.55
C ASN A 136 9.23 -6.89 -25.70
N LEU A 137 9.42 -8.21 -25.86
CA LEU A 137 10.17 -8.79 -26.97
C LEU A 137 9.55 -8.37 -28.31
N LEU A 138 8.24 -8.54 -28.47
CA LEU A 138 7.55 -8.17 -29.69
C LEU A 138 7.66 -6.67 -30.01
N LEU A 139 7.50 -5.80 -28.98
CA LEU A 139 7.66 -4.34 -29.13
C LEU A 139 9.08 -3.94 -29.54
N GLN A 140 10.11 -4.58 -28.97
CA GLN A 140 11.50 -4.33 -29.33
C GLN A 140 11.80 -4.70 -30.80
N HIS A 141 11.07 -5.66 -31.38
CA HIS A 141 11.23 -6.09 -32.78
C HIS A 141 10.22 -5.44 -33.73
N GLY A 142 9.52 -4.36 -33.30
CA GLY A 142 8.69 -3.55 -34.18
C GLY A 142 7.22 -3.95 -34.24
N ALA A 143 6.71 -4.66 -33.22
CA ALA A 143 5.27 -4.84 -33.09
C ALA A 143 4.59 -3.49 -32.85
N ASP A 144 3.55 -3.17 -33.64
CA ASP A 144 2.79 -1.94 -33.49
C ASP A 144 1.63 -2.14 -32.48
N PRO A 145 1.67 -1.48 -31.31
CA PRO A 145 0.65 -1.63 -30.30
C PRO A 145 -0.67 -0.90 -30.64
N LEU A 146 -0.70 -0.08 -31.69
CA LEU A 146 -1.88 0.67 -32.11
C LEU A 146 -2.76 -0.11 -33.09
N ILE A 147 -2.27 -1.21 -33.64
CA ILE A 147 -3.08 -2.09 -34.49
C ILE A 147 -4.29 -2.57 -33.69
N THR A 148 -5.47 -2.46 -34.31
CA THR A 148 -6.75 -2.86 -33.72
C THR A 148 -7.20 -4.24 -34.21
N ASP A 149 -7.87 -4.97 -33.32
CA ASP A 149 -8.56 -6.22 -33.64
C ASP A 149 -9.90 -5.98 -34.39
N ALA A 150 -10.67 -7.02 -34.61
CA ALA A 150 -11.99 -6.95 -35.29
C ALA A 150 -13.00 -6.08 -34.52
N GLN A 151 -12.81 -5.84 -33.23
CA GLN A 151 -13.68 -5.01 -32.37
C GLN A 151 -13.14 -3.60 -32.20
N GLY A 152 -12.03 -3.26 -32.86
CA GLY A 152 -11.37 -1.96 -32.74
C GLY A 152 -10.53 -1.78 -31.49
N TYR A 153 -10.26 -2.85 -30.72
CA TYR A 153 -9.42 -2.77 -29.54
C TYR A 153 -7.94 -2.86 -29.92
N ASN A 154 -7.16 -1.91 -29.47
CA ASN A 154 -5.71 -1.98 -29.54
C ASN A 154 -5.12 -2.68 -28.31
N THR A 155 -3.79 -2.84 -28.29
CA THR A 155 -3.10 -3.53 -27.19
C THR A 155 -3.34 -2.89 -25.81
N LEU A 156 -3.53 -1.55 -25.72
CA LEU A 156 -3.79 -0.87 -24.46
C LEU A 156 -5.20 -1.22 -23.91
N HIS A 157 -6.22 -1.27 -24.78
CA HIS A 157 -7.58 -1.68 -24.41
C HIS A 157 -7.59 -3.11 -23.89
N ILE A 158 -6.98 -4.05 -24.63
CA ILE A 158 -6.92 -5.48 -24.27
C ILE A 158 -6.22 -5.67 -22.92
N SER A 159 -5.09 -4.99 -22.71
CA SER A 159 -4.36 -5.04 -21.44
C SER A 159 -5.17 -4.49 -20.26
N THR A 160 -6.02 -3.49 -20.52
CA THR A 160 -6.91 -2.90 -19.52
C THR A 160 -7.98 -3.88 -19.05
N PHE A 161 -8.47 -4.77 -19.91
CA PHE A 161 -9.50 -5.75 -19.54
C PHE A 161 -9.08 -6.72 -18.45
N ASN A 162 -7.78 -6.94 -18.29
CA ASN A 162 -7.21 -7.79 -17.22
C ASN A 162 -6.84 -7.02 -15.95
N GLY A 163 -6.80 -5.70 -16.01
CA GLY A 163 -6.43 -4.86 -14.87
C GLY A 163 -4.97 -5.00 -14.44
N ASN A 164 -4.07 -5.47 -15.31
CA ASN A 164 -2.65 -5.63 -14.99
C ASN A 164 -1.90 -4.30 -15.10
N VAL A 165 -1.66 -3.66 -13.95
CA VAL A 165 -1.04 -2.33 -13.88
C VAL A 165 0.41 -2.33 -14.39
N LEU A 166 1.18 -3.43 -14.19
CA LEU A 166 2.57 -3.50 -14.67
C LEU A 166 2.63 -3.51 -16.20
N LEU A 167 1.74 -4.27 -16.85
CA LEU A 167 1.66 -4.29 -18.31
C LEU A 167 1.22 -2.92 -18.86
N LEU A 168 0.25 -2.28 -18.21
CA LEU A 168 -0.18 -0.93 -18.61
C LEU A 168 0.95 0.10 -18.46
N VAL A 169 1.74 0.03 -17.38
CA VAL A 169 2.92 0.89 -17.20
C VAL A 169 3.93 0.67 -18.32
N LEU A 170 4.22 -0.59 -18.67
CA LEU A 170 5.13 -0.92 -19.79
C LEU A 170 4.65 -0.30 -21.10
N LEU A 171 3.38 -0.50 -21.46
CA LEU A 171 2.80 0.00 -22.72
C LEU A 171 2.78 1.54 -22.77
N LEU A 172 2.41 2.21 -21.70
CA LEU A 172 2.40 3.67 -21.63
C LEU A 172 3.81 4.28 -21.78
N HIS A 173 4.86 3.59 -21.30
CA HIS A 173 6.25 4.01 -21.52
C HIS A 173 6.76 3.77 -22.95
N GLN A 174 6.04 3.01 -23.78
CA GLN A 174 6.32 2.91 -25.22
C GLN A 174 5.75 4.08 -26.02
N GLY A 175 5.13 5.07 -25.36
CA GLY A 175 4.62 6.27 -26.01
C GLY A 175 3.22 6.11 -26.63
N ILE A 176 2.47 5.07 -26.26
CA ILE A 176 1.08 4.90 -26.69
C ILE A 176 0.24 6.05 -26.12
N PRO A 177 -0.52 6.78 -26.94
CA PRO A 177 -1.42 7.81 -26.44
C PRO A 177 -2.45 7.22 -25.47
N VAL A 178 -2.62 7.85 -24.31
CA VAL A 178 -3.47 7.31 -23.23
C VAL A 178 -4.97 7.36 -23.58
N ASP A 179 -5.38 8.31 -24.41
CA ASP A 179 -6.78 8.54 -24.81
C ASP A 179 -7.14 7.96 -26.20
N VAL A 180 -6.42 6.92 -26.65
CA VAL A 180 -6.81 6.19 -27.88
C VAL A 180 -8.19 5.59 -27.67
N ILE A 181 -9.06 5.75 -28.69
CA ILE A 181 -10.45 5.27 -28.66
C ILE A 181 -10.61 3.97 -29.48
N ASP A 182 -11.55 3.15 -29.07
CA ASP A 182 -12.04 2.01 -29.86
C ASP A 182 -13.08 2.44 -30.90
N THR A 183 -13.67 1.50 -31.62
CA THR A 183 -14.71 1.75 -32.64
C THR A 183 -15.99 2.41 -32.11
N PHE A 184 -16.22 2.39 -30.80
CA PHE A 184 -17.38 3.00 -30.13
C PHE A 184 -17.02 4.28 -29.36
N GLY A 185 -15.80 4.79 -29.54
CA GLY A 185 -15.31 5.98 -28.86
C GLY A 185 -14.88 5.76 -27.41
N HIS A 186 -14.78 4.50 -26.93
CA HIS A 186 -14.37 4.26 -25.56
C HIS A 186 -12.85 4.38 -25.42
N THR A 187 -12.39 5.06 -24.37
CA THR A 187 -10.98 5.12 -23.97
C THR A 187 -10.62 3.97 -23.02
N ALA A 188 -9.32 3.70 -22.86
CA ALA A 188 -8.84 2.75 -21.86
C ALA A 188 -9.27 3.12 -20.43
N LEU A 189 -9.40 4.42 -20.11
CA LEU A 189 -9.94 4.90 -18.83
C LEU A 189 -11.42 4.48 -18.63
N MET A 190 -12.24 4.59 -19.66
CA MET A 190 -13.65 4.13 -19.61
C MET A 190 -13.73 2.62 -19.39
N TRP A 191 -12.91 1.84 -20.06
CA TRP A 191 -12.83 0.39 -19.87
C TRP A 191 -12.35 0.01 -18.47
N ALA A 192 -11.34 0.68 -17.94
CA ALA A 192 -10.88 0.48 -16.55
C ALA A 192 -12.00 0.78 -15.54
N ALA A 193 -12.78 1.84 -15.77
CA ALA A 193 -13.92 2.23 -14.95
C ALA A 193 -15.05 1.20 -15.02
N TYR A 194 -15.41 0.75 -16.23
CA TYR A 194 -16.42 -0.29 -16.47
C TYR A 194 -16.04 -1.63 -15.85
N LYS A 195 -14.78 -2.07 -15.97
CA LYS A 195 -14.28 -3.31 -15.33
C LYS A 195 -14.18 -3.18 -13.81
N GLY A 196 -14.12 -1.97 -13.29
CA GLY A 196 -14.03 -1.71 -11.85
C GLY A 196 -12.62 -1.85 -11.28
N PHE A 197 -11.59 -1.43 -12.02
CA PHE A 197 -10.18 -1.47 -11.65
C PHE A 197 -9.66 -0.10 -11.17
N PRO A 198 -9.79 0.28 -9.89
CA PRO A 198 -9.43 1.60 -9.41
C PRO A 198 -7.94 1.92 -9.52
N GLN A 199 -7.07 0.91 -9.54
CA GLN A 199 -5.63 1.10 -9.72
C GLN A 199 -5.28 1.48 -11.15
N CYS A 200 -5.97 0.90 -12.15
CA CYS A 200 -5.81 1.27 -13.56
C CYS A 200 -6.39 2.67 -13.82
N VAL A 201 -7.57 2.98 -13.24
CA VAL A 201 -8.16 4.33 -13.30
C VAL A 201 -7.19 5.37 -12.73
N ASP A 202 -6.60 5.14 -11.55
CA ASP A 202 -5.60 6.02 -10.95
C ASP A 202 -4.34 6.16 -11.83
N LEU A 203 -3.88 5.06 -12.44
CA LEU A 203 -2.74 5.07 -13.36
C LEU A 203 -3.01 5.97 -14.57
N PHE A 204 -4.12 5.75 -15.29
CA PHE A 204 -4.46 6.52 -16.48
C PHE A 204 -4.64 8.00 -16.18
N LEU A 205 -5.32 8.34 -15.07
CA LEU A 205 -5.50 9.73 -14.64
C LEU A 205 -4.17 10.41 -14.28
N ARG A 206 -3.26 9.71 -13.60
CA ARG A 206 -1.90 10.21 -13.34
C ARG A 206 -1.08 10.35 -14.62
N TRP A 207 -1.36 9.55 -15.64
CA TRP A 207 -0.73 9.62 -16.95
C TRP A 207 -1.29 10.73 -17.85
N GLY A 208 -2.35 11.43 -17.39
CA GLY A 208 -2.96 12.55 -18.08
C GLY A 208 -4.16 12.20 -18.94
N ALA A 209 -4.78 11.02 -18.73
CA ALA A 209 -6.02 10.67 -19.41
C ALA A 209 -7.12 11.69 -19.14
N SER A 210 -7.87 12.03 -20.19
CA SER A 210 -8.99 12.98 -20.11
C SER A 210 -10.14 12.39 -19.29
N VAL A 211 -10.36 12.96 -18.12
CA VAL A 211 -11.51 12.58 -17.26
C VAL A 211 -12.86 13.00 -17.85
N HIS A 212 -12.87 13.91 -18.81
CA HIS A 212 -14.04 14.48 -19.47
C HIS A 212 -14.33 13.87 -20.84
N ALA A 213 -13.48 12.96 -21.33
CA ALA A 213 -13.72 12.27 -22.59
C ALA A 213 -15.09 11.57 -22.59
N THR A 214 -15.79 11.60 -23.71
CA THR A 214 -17.10 10.95 -23.92
C THR A 214 -17.02 9.98 -25.07
N ASP A 215 -17.73 8.88 -24.97
CA ASP A 215 -17.96 7.97 -26.08
C ASP A 215 -19.02 8.49 -27.07
N GLU A 216 -19.34 7.70 -28.11
CA GLU A 216 -20.33 8.04 -29.10
C GLU A 216 -21.76 8.27 -28.55
N GLN A 217 -22.06 7.77 -27.35
CA GLN A 217 -23.34 7.96 -26.65
C GLN A 217 -23.32 9.07 -25.62
N GLY A 218 -22.17 9.76 -25.46
CA GLY A 218 -21.96 10.80 -24.48
C GLY A 218 -21.70 10.31 -23.06
N PHE A 219 -21.40 9.01 -22.86
CA PHE A 219 -21.00 8.49 -21.55
C PHE A 219 -19.56 8.88 -21.24
N THR A 220 -19.32 9.36 -20.03
CA THR A 220 -17.98 9.57 -19.49
C THR A 220 -17.48 8.34 -18.72
N ALA A 221 -16.19 8.31 -18.37
CA ALA A 221 -15.65 7.27 -17.50
C ALA A 221 -16.40 7.17 -16.16
N LEU A 222 -16.97 8.29 -15.66
CA LEU A 222 -17.79 8.30 -14.44
C LEU A 222 -19.11 7.55 -14.62
N HIS A 223 -19.78 7.70 -15.74
CA HIS A 223 -20.97 6.92 -16.06
C HIS A 223 -20.66 5.42 -16.12
N TRP A 224 -19.54 5.03 -16.77
CA TRP A 224 -19.11 3.64 -16.85
C TRP A 224 -18.73 3.04 -15.49
N ALA A 225 -18.14 3.85 -14.60
CA ALA A 225 -17.87 3.43 -13.21
C ALA A 225 -19.16 3.13 -12.43
N LEU A 226 -20.24 3.89 -12.71
CA LEU A 226 -21.55 3.68 -12.10
C LEU A 226 -22.26 2.45 -12.65
N VAL A 227 -22.09 2.12 -13.93
CA VAL A 227 -22.58 0.86 -14.51
C VAL A 227 -22.04 -0.34 -13.73
N LYS A 228 -20.76 -0.34 -13.38
CA LYS A 228 -20.15 -1.37 -12.52
C LYS A 228 -20.50 -1.23 -11.04
N GLY A 229 -20.81 -0.01 -10.59
CA GLY A 229 -21.02 0.30 -9.18
C GLY A 229 -19.75 0.18 -8.34
N SER A 230 -18.56 0.41 -8.91
CA SER A 230 -17.27 0.33 -8.22
C SER A 230 -16.99 1.58 -7.41
N PRO A 231 -17.09 1.55 -6.05
CA PRO A 231 -16.87 2.76 -5.23
C PRO A 231 -15.48 3.34 -5.38
N GLY A 232 -14.46 2.48 -5.61
CA GLY A 232 -13.08 2.91 -5.79
C GLY A 232 -12.85 3.67 -7.10
N CYS A 233 -13.47 3.24 -8.21
CA CYS A 233 -13.37 3.94 -9.49
C CYS A 233 -14.13 5.26 -9.45
N ILE A 234 -15.36 5.26 -8.92
CA ILE A 234 -16.19 6.47 -8.76
C ILE A 234 -15.43 7.51 -7.92
N LEU A 235 -14.87 7.10 -6.77
CA LEU A 235 -14.09 7.95 -5.89
C LEU A 235 -12.91 8.59 -6.63
N LYS A 236 -12.11 7.77 -7.33
CA LYS A 236 -10.93 8.25 -8.07
C LYS A 236 -11.31 9.26 -9.16
N LEU A 237 -12.30 8.95 -9.96
CA LEU A 237 -12.76 9.87 -11.00
C LEU A 237 -13.22 11.21 -10.45
N ILE A 238 -13.99 11.21 -9.34
CA ILE A 238 -14.42 12.46 -8.68
C ILE A 238 -13.22 13.20 -8.06
N GLU A 239 -12.25 12.50 -7.45
CA GLU A 239 -11.02 13.11 -6.92
C GLU A 239 -10.21 13.83 -8.00
N TYR A 240 -10.19 13.31 -9.23
CA TYR A 240 -9.52 13.92 -10.38
C TYR A 240 -10.41 14.89 -11.17
N GLY A 241 -11.58 15.26 -10.63
CA GLY A 241 -12.40 16.34 -11.16
C GLY A 241 -13.42 15.94 -12.23
N ALA A 242 -13.82 14.66 -12.29
CA ALA A 242 -14.89 14.24 -13.19
C ALA A 242 -16.15 15.08 -12.98
N ASP A 243 -16.77 15.53 -14.08
CA ASP A 243 -18.01 16.31 -14.03
C ASP A 243 -19.17 15.42 -13.53
N ARG A 244 -19.69 15.80 -12.37
CA ARG A 244 -20.81 15.11 -11.70
C ARG A 244 -22.16 15.38 -12.33
N PHE A 245 -22.21 16.38 -13.23
CA PHE A 245 -23.41 16.84 -13.91
C PHE A 245 -23.37 16.58 -15.43
N ALA A 246 -22.33 15.93 -15.92
CA ALA A 246 -22.16 15.60 -17.32
C ALA A 246 -23.41 14.87 -17.84
N LYS A 247 -23.89 15.24 -19.01
CA LYS A 247 -25.08 14.66 -19.61
C LYS A 247 -24.70 13.76 -20.80
N THR A 248 -25.27 12.58 -20.82
CA THR A 248 -25.23 11.70 -22.01
C THR A 248 -26.06 12.30 -23.15
N GLN A 249 -26.00 11.76 -24.36
CA GLN A 249 -26.85 12.19 -25.45
C GLN A 249 -28.36 12.06 -25.14
N THR A 250 -28.74 11.14 -24.25
CA THR A 250 -30.11 10.98 -23.75
C THR A 250 -30.45 11.91 -22.59
N GLY A 251 -29.56 12.83 -22.23
CA GLY A 251 -29.74 13.79 -21.14
C GLY A 251 -29.57 13.23 -19.72
N LYS A 252 -29.11 11.98 -19.56
CA LYS A 252 -28.92 11.35 -18.25
C LYS A 252 -27.63 11.86 -17.61
N THR A 253 -27.74 12.26 -16.34
CA THR A 253 -26.60 12.61 -15.49
C THR A 253 -26.09 11.40 -14.71
N PRO A 254 -24.85 11.43 -14.13
CA PRO A 254 -24.35 10.37 -13.27
C PRO A 254 -25.29 10.01 -12.12
N SER A 255 -25.97 10.99 -11.51
CA SER A 255 -26.96 10.75 -10.45
C SER A 255 -28.15 9.94 -10.95
N VAL A 256 -28.70 10.27 -12.13
CA VAL A 256 -29.80 9.52 -12.75
C VAL A 256 -29.35 8.11 -13.12
N THR A 257 -28.17 7.99 -13.68
CA THR A 257 -27.57 6.68 -14.03
C THR A 257 -27.37 5.80 -12.79
N ALA A 258 -26.90 6.38 -11.69
CA ALA A 258 -26.73 5.66 -10.42
C ALA A 258 -28.07 5.11 -9.90
N LYS A 259 -29.15 5.90 -10.02
CA LYS A 259 -30.49 5.52 -9.60
C LYS A 259 -31.05 4.39 -10.45
N GLU A 260 -30.98 4.51 -11.78
CA GLU A 260 -31.47 3.49 -12.72
C GLU A 260 -30.75 2.14 -12.54
N LEU A 261 -29.47 2.15 -12.20
CA LEU A 261 -28.64 0.96 -12.03
C LEU A 261 -28.55 0.45 -10.57
N ASN A 262 -29.30 1.04 -9.64
CA ASN A 262 -29.26 0.71 -8.21
C ASN A 262 -27.85 0.81 -7.60
N THR A 263 -27.03 1.76 -8.05
CA THR A 263 -25.67 2.03 -7.55
C THR A 263 -25.59 3.32 -6.72
N GLU A 264 -26.71 3.89 -6.30
CA GLU A 264 -26.81 5.12 -5.51
C GLU A 264 -25.98 5.07 -4.24
N VAL A 265 -25.93 3.93 -3.54
CA VAL A 265 -25.15 3.76 -2.31
C VAL A 265 -23.66 3.98 -2.58
N ALA A 266 -23.15 3.45 -3.69
CA ALA A 266 -21.75 3.65 -4.11
C ALA A 266 -21.50 5.10 -4.54
N TRP A 267 -22.45 5.71 -5.25
CA TRP A 267 -22.43 7.10 -5.68
C TRP A 267 -22.40 8.08 -4.49
N HIS A 268 -23.39 8.02 -3.60
CA HIS A 268 -23.46 8.90 -2.43
C HIS A 268 -22.28 8.71 -1.48
N ARG A 269 -21.79 7.47 -1.36
CA ARG A 269 -20.57 7.22 -0.58
C ARG A 269 -19.37 7.93 -1.19
N ALA A 270 -19.15 7.83 -2.50
CA ALA A 270 -18.04 8.48 -3.18
C ALA A 270 -18.15 10.01 -3.13
N LEU A 271 -19.36 10.56 -3.33
CA LEU A 271 -19.63 12.00 -3.17
C LEU A 271 -19.26 12.47 -1.75
N ARG A 272 -19.79 11.82 -0.73
CA ARG A 272 -19.46 12.15 0.67
C ARG A 272 -17.97 12.05 0.94
N GLU A 273 -17.30 10.99 0.46
CA GLU A 273 -15.86 10.83 0.63
C GLU A 273 -15.05 11.93 -0.06
N CYS A 274 -15.53 12.52 -1.15
CA CYS A 274 -14.93 13.67 -1.83
C CYS A 274 -15.34 15.04 -1.27
N GLY A 275 -16.28 15.08 -0.32
CA GLY A 275 -16.76 16.33 0.30
C GLY A 275 -17.86 17.03 -0.49
N PHE A 276 -18.69 16.25 -1.17
CA PHE A 276 -19.89 16.70 -1.85
C PHE A 276 -21.15 16.20 -1.11
N ASP A 277 -22.26 16.89 -1.26
CA ASP A 277 -23.57 16.47 -0.81
C ASP A 277 -24.17 15.38 -1.74
N GLU A 278 -25.38 14.94 -1.46
CA GLU A 278 -26.07 13.90 -2.23
C GLU A 278 -26.42 14.35 -3.64
N ASP A 279 -26.58 15.66 -3.84
CA ASP A 279 -26.88 16.29 -5.14
C ASP A 279 -25.61 16.56 -5.97
N GLY A 280 -24.41 16.34 -5.39
CA GLY A 280 -23.12 16.56 -6.04
C GLY A 280 -22.56 17.98 -5.90
N HIS A 281 -23.18 18.83 -5.08
CA HIS A 281 -22.64 20.16 -4.77
C HIS A 281 -21.62 20.08 -3.63
N PRO A 282 -20.68 21.06 -3.55
CA PRO A 282 -19.70 21.09 -2.46
C PRO A 282 -20.41 21.15 -1.09
N ALA A 283 -20.20 20.17 -0.24
CA ALA A 283 -20.73 20.15 1.11
C ALA A 283 -20.10 21.28 1.94
N VAL A 284 -20.95 22.21 2.41
CA VAL A 284 -20.53 23.33 3.23
C VAL A 284 -20.86 23.01 4.70
N PRO A 285 -19.88 23.08 5.62
CA PRO A 285 -20.15 22.84 7.03
C PRO A 285 -21.13 23.88 7.60
N PRO A 286 -22.09 23.48 8.47
CA PRO A 286 -23.08 24.39 9.03
C PRO A 286 -22.58 25.24 10.21
N TRP A 287 -21.30 25.10 10.61
CA TRP A 287 -20.76 25.77 11.79
C TRP A 287 -20.05 27.08 11.45
N PRO A 288 -19.96 28.04 12.42
CA PRO A 288 -19.27 29.31 12.21
C PRO A 288 -17.78 29.08 11.92
N GLY A 289 -17.22 29.86 10.97
CA GLY A 289 -15.84 29.69 10.52
C GLY A 289 -15.65 28.72 9.35
N ALA A 290 -16.72 28.21 8.76
CA ALA A 290 -16.67 27.33 7.58
C ALA A 290 -15.83 27.93 6.42
N SER A 291 -15.85 29.24 6.23
CA SER A 291 -15.03 29.92 5.20
C SER A 291 -13.54 29.74 5.43
N TYR A 292 -13.05 29.79 6.66
CA TYR A 292 -11.67 29.52 7.00
C TYR A 292 -11.30 28.06 6.78
N PHE A 293 -12.18 27.12 7.15
CA PHE A 293 -12.02 25.70 6.87
C PHE A 293 -11.94 25.41 5.37
N LEU A 294 -12.80 26.02 4.55
CA LEU A 294 -12.87 25.77 3.11
C LEU A 294 -11.63 26.29 2.35
N LYS A 295 -10.91 27.28 2.91
CA LYS A 295 -9.71 27.86 2.29
C LYS A 295 -8.57 26.82 2.15
N ASP A 296 -8.34 26.02 3.18
CA ASP A 296 -7.39 24.88 3.15
C ASP A 296 -7.86 23.79 4.12
N LYS A 297 -8.74 22.93 3.60
CA LYS A 297 -9.33 21.83 4.37
C LYS A 297 -8.26 20.92 5.00
N ARG A 298 -7.19 20.60 4.25
CA ARG A 298 -6.14 19.66 4.70
C ARG A 298 -5.36 20.26 5.86
N MET A 299 -4.89 21.48 5.74
CA MET A 299 -4.14 22.13 6.79
C MET A 299 -4.98 22.34 8.05
N PHE A 300 -6.23 22.77 7.90
CA PHE A 300 -7.16 22.93 9.02
C PHE A 300 -7.37 21.62 9.78
N VAL A 301 -7.76 20.55 9.07
CA VAL A 301 -8.01 19.22 9.67
C VAL A 301 -6.75 18.71 10.37
N THR A 302 -5.58 18.84 9.74
CA THR A 302 -4.31 18.41 10.35
C THR A 302 -4.02 19.14 11.66
N ARG A 303 -4.16 20.48 11.67
CA ARG A 303 -3.91 21.30 12.87
C ARG A 303 -4.97 21.07 13.94
N PHE A 304 -6.24 21.05 13.56
CA PHE A 304 -7.35 20.83 14.48
C PHE A 304 -7.24 19.48 15.17
N LEU A 305 -7.06 18.38 14.41
CA LEU A 305 -6.98 17.04 14.96
C LEU A 305 -5.67 16.74 15.70
N PHE A 306 -4.64 17.59 15.55
CA PHE A 306 -3.46 17.54 16.41
C PHE A 306 -3.67 18.28 17.73
N ILE A 307 -4.33 19.47 17.71
CA ILE A 307 -4.50 20.33 18.89
C ILE A 307 -5.71 19.91 19.74
N TRP A 308 -6.82 19.48 19.10
CA TRP A 308 -8.06 19.14 19.80
C TRP A 308 -7.91 18.08 20.90
N PRO A 309 -7.07 17.05 20.76
CA PRO A 309 -6.75 16.11 21.84
C PRO A 309 -6.21 16.72 23.13
N PHE A 310 -5.60 17.92 23.09
CA PHE A 310 -5.16 18.61 24.31
C PHE A 310 -6.36 19.01 25.17
N VAL A 311 -7.42 19.48 24.55
CA VAL A 311 -8.68 19.77 25.22
C VAL A 311 -9.34 18.47 25.72
N LEU A 312 -9.30 17.41 24.92
CA LEU A 312 -9.88 16.11 25.27
C LEU A 312 -9.21 15.52 26.52
N VAL A 313 -7.88 15.43 26.53
CA VAL A 313 -7.13 14.86 27.64
C VAL A 313 -7.30 15.72 28.90
N TRP A 314 -7.23 17.04 28.78
CA TRP A 314 -7.48 17.95 29.89
C TRP A 314 -8.90 17.78 30.48
N ALA A 315 -9.92 17.83 29.64
CA ALA A 315 -11.30 17.72 30.10
C ALA A 315 -11.58 16.35 30.73
N MET A 316 -10.99 15.27 30.17
CA MET A 316 -11.05 13.93 30.76
C MET A 316 -10.47 13.93 32.18
N LEU A 317 -9.23 14.43 32.34
CA LEU A 317 -8.53 14.46 33.62
C LEU A 317 -9.29 15.31 34.65
N VAL A 318 -9.75 16.51 34.26
CA VAL A 318 -10.51 17.40 35.14
C VAL A 318 -11.87 16.78 35.51
N ALA A 319 -12.62 16.24 34.56
CA ALA A 319 -13.92 15.62 34.81
C ALA A 319 -13.78 14.41 35.76
N MET A 320 -12.77 13.57 35.54
CA MET A 320 -12.53 12.41 36.41
C MET A 320 -12.06 12.80 37.81
N SER A 321 -11.36 13.94 37.97
CA SER A 321 -10.82 14.41 39.24
C SER A 321 -11.79 15.28 40.04
N SER A 322 -12.87 15.78 39.44
CA SER A 322 -13.82 16.73 40.06
C SER A 322 -14.88 16.08 40.97
N ALA A 323 -15.00 14.76 40.95
CA ALA A 323 -15.99 14.01 41.68
C ALA A 323 -15.44 12.66 42.17
N PRO A 324 -16.09 12.00 43.15
CA PRO A 324 -15.71 10.64 43.54
C PRO A 324 -15.62 9.69 42.32
N VAL A 325 -14.69 8.73 42.35
CA VAL A 325 -14.32 7.88 41.21
C VAL A 325 -15.52 7.26 40.50
N TYR A 326 -16.52 6.81 41.24
CA TYR A 326 -17.74 6.19 40.69
C TYR A 326 -18.67 7.16 39.94
N ILE A 327 -18.53 8.48 40.13
CA ILE A 327 -19.18 9.55 39.38
C ILE A 327 -18.23 10.17 38.35
N GLY A 328 -17.00 10.45 38.74
CA GLY A 328 -16.00 11.11 37.90
C GLY A 328 -15.65 10.30 36.67
N VAL A 329 -15.53 8.98 36.78
CA VAL A 329 -15.22 8.12 35.62
C VAL A 329 -16.34 8.14 34.56
N PRO A 330 -17.64 7.94 34.88
CA PRO A 330 -18.70 8.10 33.91
C PRO A 330 -18.75 9.50 33.28
N ILE A 331 -18.58 10.56 34.05
CA ILE A 331 -18.55 11.94 33.55
C ILE A 331 -17.34 12.14 32.60
N GLY A 332 -16.17 11.64 32.96
CA GLY A 332 -14.98 11.69 32.11
C GLY A 332 -15.18 10.96 30.79
N ILE A 333 -15.78 9.77 30.81
CA ILE A 333 -16.14 9.02 29.60
C ILE A 333 -17.13 9.82 28.73
N ALA A 334 -18.17 10.40 29.34
CA ALA A 334 -19.14 11.22 28.60
C ALA A 334 -18.48 12.45 27.96
N ALA A 335 -17.56 13.12 28.69
CA ALA A 335 -16.80 14.25 28.17
C ALA A 335 -15.91 13.84 26.96
N VAL A 336 -15.22 12.70 27.06
CA VAL A 336 -14.42 12.15 25.95
C VAL A 336 -15.30 11.90 24.73
N TYR A 337 -16.46 11.26 24.89
CA TYR A 337 -17.39 11.00 23.78
C TYR A 337 -17.92 12.29 23.16
N GLY A 338 -18.30 13.29 23.98
CA GLY A 338 -18.75 14.59 23.49
C GLY A 338 -17.69 15.34 22.69
N ILE A 339 -16.46 15.40 23.19
CA ILE A 339 -15.33 16.06 22.54
C ILE A 339 -14.91 15.30 21.26
N GLN A 340 -14.95 13.96 21.28
CA GLN A 340 -14.68 13.14 20.11
C GLN A 340 -15.79 13.30 19.06
N TRP A 341 -17.04 13.45 19.46
CA TRP A 341 -18.16 13.71 18.54
C TRP A 341 -17.93 14.99 17.74
N VAL A 342 -17.47 16.08 18.39
CA VAL A 342 -17.12 17.33 17.70
C VAL A 342 -16.02 17.08 16.65
N ALA A 343 -15.00 16.30 16.99
CA ALA A 343 -13.95 15.95 16.02
C ALA A 343 -14.50 15.11 14.85
N GLN A 344 -15.48 14.23 15.09
CA GLN A 344 -16.16 13.48 14.03
C GLN A 344 -16.94 14.38 13.07
N GLN A 345 -17.62 15.42 13.59
CA GLN A 345 -18.31 16.39 12.75
C GLN A 345 -17.35 17.13 11.80
N VAL A 346 -16.15 17.47 12.27
CA VAL A 346 -15.11 18.07 11.41
C VAL A 346 -14.61 17.07 10.37
N LEU A 347 -14.44 15.80 10.76
CA LEU A 347 -13.97 14.73 9.86
C LEU A 347 -14.96 14.42 8.73
N GLU A 348 -16.24 14.66 8.92
CA GLU A 348 -17.27 14.46 7.89
C GLU A 348 -17.01 15.33 6.65
N TYR A 349 -16.45 16.53 6.84
CA TYR A 349 -16.11 17.47 5.77
C TYR A 349 -14.63 17.44 5.37
N ALA A 350 -13.84 16.56 5.99
CA ALA A 350 -12.42 16.41 5.70
C ALA A 350 -12.16 15.84 4.27
N PRO A 351 -10.98 16.06 3.69
CA PRO A 351 -10.56 15.39 2.46
C PRO A 351 -10.68 13.86 2.55
N SER A 352 -10.92 13.18 1.44
CA SER A 352 -11.16 11.74 1.34
C SER A 352 -10.11 10.86 2.04
N ASP A 353 -8.85 11.28 1.93
CA ASP A 353 -7.72 10.60 2.54
C ASP A 353 -7.59 10.80 4.05
N MET A 354 -8.32 11.77 4.66
CA MET A 354 -8.25 12.15 6.08
C MET A 354 -9.55 11.91 6.87
N ARG A 355 -10.57 11.28 6.31
CA ARG A 355 -11.90 11.11 6.95
C ARG A 355 -11.97 10.16 8.15
N HIS A 356 -10.90 9.45 8.44
CA HIS A 356 -10.86 8.52 9.57
C HIS A 356 -9.77 8.92 10.56
N PHE A 357 -10.03 8.84 11.87
CA PHE A 357 -9.07 9.17 12.91
C PHE A 357 -7.71 8.53 12.71
N HIS A 358 -7.66 7.25 12.30
CA HIS A 358 -6.42 6.54 12.06
C HIS A 358 -5.64 7.03 10.82
N LYS A 359 -6.25 7.90 9.99
CA LYS A 359 -5.60 8.56 8.85
C LYS A 359 -5.11 9.98 9.14
N THR A 360 -5.36 10.46 10.34
CA THR A 360 -5.08 11.83 10.79
C THR A 360 -4.09 11.84 11.94
N PRO A 361 -3.53 12.99 12.33
CA PRO A 361 -2.61 13.08 13.48
C PRO A 361 -3.32 13.03 14.84
N TRP A 362 -4.53 12.43 14.93
CA TRP A 362 -5.30 12.31 16.18
C TRP A 362 -4.55 11.61 17.29
N LEU A 363 -3.98 10.42 17.02
CA LEU A 363 -3.24 9.65 18.01
C LEU A 363 -1.94 10.36 18.42
N THR A 364 -1.29 11.02 17.48
CA THR A 364 -0.15 11.88 17.74
C THR A 364 -0.52 13.03 18.68
N GLY A 365 -1.69 13.65 18.45
CA GLY A 365 -2.22 14.71 19.32
C GLY A 365 -2.52 14.22 20.73
N ILE A 366 -3.12 13.03 20.90
CA ILE A 366 -3.35 12.41 22.23
C ILE A 366 -2.04 12.21 22.99
N PHE A 367 -1.02 11.69 22.31
CA PHE A 367 0.28 11.47 22.94
C PHE A 367 0.98 12.80 23.30
N ALA A 368 0.99 13.76 22.38
CA ALA A 368 1.51 15.11 22.62
C ALA A 368 0.80 15.81 23.78
N ALA A 369 -0.53 15.68 23.86
CA ALA A 369 -1.34 16.20 24.97
C ALA A 369 -0.97 15.54 26.31
N THR A 370 -0.77 14.22 26.31
CA THR A 370 -0.32 13.49 27.51
C THR A 370 1.04 14.01 28.00
N LEU A 371 2.03 14.15 27.11
CA LEU A 371 3.33 14.74 27.45
C LEU A 371 3.17 16.18 27.99
N PHE A 372 2.38 17.00 27.33
CA PHE A 372 2.18 18.39 27.73
C PHE A 372 1.59 18.49 29.14
N TRP A 373 0.48 17.80 29.42
CA TRP A 373 -0.16 17.86 30.73
C TRP A 373 0.66 17.21 31.83
N THR A 374 1.49 16.20 31.50
CA THR A 374 2.48 15.64 32.42
C THR A 374 3.55 16.70 32.78
N GLY A 375 4.08 17.40 31.78
CA GLY A 375 5.05 18.46 32.01
C GLY A 375 4.48 19.63 32.81
N VAL A 376 3.23 20.03 32.53
CA VAL A 376 2.52 21.08 33.31
C VAL A 376 2.35 20.63 34.75
N ASN A 377 1.83 19.43 35.00
CA ASN A 377 1.64 18.92 36.35
C ASN A 377 2.98 18.80 37.12
N TRP A 378 4.04 18.30 36.45
CA TRP A 378 5.35 18.25 37.06
C TRP A 378 5.85 19.64 37.44
N LEU A 379 5.81 20.63 36.55
CA LEU A 379 6.31 21.99 36.79
C LEU A 379 5.51 22.75 37.87
N THR A 380 4.18 22.59 37.86
CA THR A 380 3.30 23.38 38.75
C THR A 380 3.04 22.75 40.11
N THR A 381 3.17 21.43 40.22
CA THR A 381 2.71 20.67 41.40
C THR A 381 3.86 19.82 41.98
N VAL A 382 4.37 18.85 41.23
CA VAL A 382 5.28 17.82 41.76
C VAL A 382 6.66 18.39 42.07
N LEU A 383 7.23 19.24 41.20
CA LEU A 383 8.55 19.82 41.35
C LEU A 383 8.65 20.64 42.64
N PHE A 384 7.68 21.52 42.92
CA PHE A 384 7.69 22.37 44.11
C PHE A 384 7.52 21.54 45.36
N ALA A 385 6.61 20.58 45.40
CA ALA A 385 6.38 19.75 46.58
C ALA A 385 7.55 18.84 46.90
N THR A 386 8.27 18.33 45.88
CA THR A 386 9.41 17.41 46.09
C THR A 386 10.77 18.10 46.26
N THR A 387 10.87 19.40 45.98
CA THR A 387 12.12 20.19 46.16
C THR A 387 12.02 21.17 47.30
N LEU A 388 11.01 22.06 47.29
CA LEU A 388 10.87 23.18 48.27
C LEU A 388 9.97 22.82 49.45
N GLY A 389 9.00 21.91 49.29
CA GLY A 389 8.09 21.48 50.35
C GLY A 389 8.63 20.36 51.24
N ALA A 390 9.81 19.84 50.96
CA ALA A 390 10.44 18.79 51.78
C ALA A 390 10.92 19.37 53.10
N SER A 391 10.11 19.24 54.16
CA SER A 391 10.57 19.49 55.52
C SER A 391 11.70 18.52 55.85
N GLU A 392 12.80 19.00 56.43
CA GLU A 392 13.95 18.23 56.92
C GLU A 392 15.04 17.84 55.91
N GLY A 393 15.34 18.67 54.92
CA GLY A 393 16.57 18.49 54.09
C GLY A 393 16.58 17.28 53.14
N LYS A 394 15.45 16.62 52.93
CA LYS A 394 15.31 15.48 52.02
C LYS A 394 14.74 15.88 50.68
N GLY A 395 15.25 16.94 50.06
CA GLY A 395 14.84 17.35 48.72
C GLY A 395 15.26 16.33 47.65
N HIS A 396 14.33 15.95 46.79
CA HIS A 396 14.57 14.99 45.66
C HIS A 396 15.04 15.70 44.37
N GLY A 397 15.94 16.70 44.52
CA GLY A 397 16.44 17.50 43.38
C GLY A 397 17.11 16.69 42.29
N LEU A 398 17.92 15.67 42.65
CA LEU A 398 18.56 14.79 41.67
C LEU A 398 17.52 13.98 40.84
N LEU A 399 16.45 13.47 41.45
CA LEU A 399 15.40 12.73 40.76
C LEU A 399 14.59 13.65 39.84
N ASN A 400 14.31 14.89 40.27
CA ASN A 400 13.69 15.90 39.41
C ASN A 400 14.58 16.27 38.23
N LEU A 401 15.90 16.39 38.40
CA LEU A 401 16.83 16.61 37.30
C LEU A 401 16.85 15.42 36.35
N LEU A 402 16.85 14.19 36.85
CA LEU A 402 16.82 12.98 36.04
C LEU A 402 15.52 12.91 35.19
N PHE A 403 14.38 13.18 35.79
CA PHE A 403 13.11 13.28 35.07
C PHE A 403 13.16 14.37 34.01
N ALA A 404 13.64 15.57 34.32
CA ALA A 404 13.75 16.66 33.37
C ALA A 404 14.58 16.28 32.13
N ILE A 405 15.71 15.58 32.36
CA ILE A 405 16.58 15.10 31.28
C ILE A 405 15.81 14.09 30.37
N PHE A 406 15.21 13.07 30.96
CA PHE A 406 14.47 12.06 30.19
C PHE A 406 13.22 12.65 29.52
N PHE A 407 12.52 13.56 30.17
CA PHE A 407 11.39 14.27 29.58
C PHE A 407 11.82 15.12 28.38
N GLY A 408 12.93 15.87 28.52
CA GLY A 408 13.51 16.66 27.44
C GLY A 408 13.93 15.79 26.24
N PHE A 409 14.60 14.66 26.49
CA PHE A 409 14.93 13.69 25.44
C PHE A 409 13.69 13.06 24.79
N THR A 410 12.68 12.75 25.59
CA THR A 410 11.41 12.23 25.05
C THR A 410 10.77 13.22 24.09
N VAL A 411 10.68 14.50 24.48
CA VAL A 411 10.12 15.55 23.63
C VAL A 411 10.95 15.73 22.36
N TYR A 412 12.28 15.80 22.49
CA TYR A 412 13.18 15.96 21.35
C TYR A 412 13.06 14.80 20.34
N PHE A 413 13.23 13.54 20.80
CA PHE A 413 13.21 12.38 19.92
C PHE A 413 11.81 12.09 19.37
N TYR A 414 10.77 12.45 20.11
CA TYR A 414 9.39 12.41 19.61
C TYR A 414 9.20 13.35 18.41
N ILE A 415 9.59 14.63 18.57
CA ILE A 415 9.51 15.62 17.49
C ILE A 415 10.41 15.22 16.31
N ALA A 416 11.62 14.72 16.58
CA ALA A 416 12.53 14.22 15.55
C ALA A 416 11.90 13.06 14.75
N SER A 417 11.29 12.09 15.45
CA SER A 417 10.59 10.97 14.80
C SER A 417 9.39 11.41 13.94
N MET A 418 8.71 12.50 14.33
CA MET A 418 7.60 13.08 13.55
C MET A 418 8.07 13.84 12.31
N ARG A 419 9.18 14.58 12.37
CA ARG A 419 9.56 15.59 11.37
C ARG A 419 10.65 15.13 10.41
N TYR A 420 11.52 14.23 10.85
CA TYR A 420 12.64 13.79 10.03
C TYR A 420 12.16 12.86 8.91
N ASP A 421 12.80 12.99 7.76
CA ASP A 421 12.60 12.07 6.62
C ASP A 421 12.92 10.63 7.08
N PRO A 422 11.97 9.69 6.96
CA PRO A 422 12.20 8.30 7.35
C PRO A 422 13.17 7.54 6.43
N GLY A 423 13.66 8.16 5.38
CA GLY A 423 14.44 7.55 4.29
C GLY A 423 13.57 7.31 3.06
N PHE A 424 12.91 8.35 2.58
CA PHE A 424 12.16 8.25 1.34
C PHE A 424 13.09 7.97 0.16
N VAL A 425 12.75 6.94 -0.62
CA VAL A 425 13.46 6.66 -1.86
C VAL A 425 13.24 7.81 -2.84
N PRO A 426 14.30 8.34 -3.47
CA PRO A 426 14.19 9.42 -4.46
C PRO A 426 13.21 9.05 -5.58
N LYS A 427 12.48 10.04 -6.09
CA LYS A 427 11.65 9.87 -7.28
C LYS A 427 12.49 10.09 -8.53
N MET A 428 12.15 9.41 -9.59
CA MET A 428 12.73 9.65 -10.91
C MET A 428 12.15 10.91 -11.53
N ASN A 429 12.98 11.67 -12.23
CA ASN A 429 12.63 13.01 -12.70
C ASN A 429 11.96 13.04 -14.09
N GLY A 430 11.83 11.91 -14.78
CA GLY A 430 11.25 11.89 -16.11
C GLY A 430 10.84 10.51 -16.62
N ILE A 431 10.02 10.50 -17.68
CA ILE A 431 9.52 9.27 -18.32
C ILE A 431 10.69 8.47 -18.92
N ALA A 432 11.70 9.13 -19.46
CA ALA A 432 12.87 8.48 -20.06
C ALA A 432 13.70 7.69 -19.03
N GLU A 433 13.91 8.26 -17.83
CA GLU A 433 14.61 7.59 -16.73
C GLU A 433 13.79 6.40 -16.21
N GLN A 434 12.46 6.55 -16.09
CA GLN A 434 11.56 5.48 -15.71
C GLN A 434 11.57 4.34 -16.73
N LYS A 435 11.57 4.66 -18.03
CA LYS A 435 11.65 3.68 -19.11
C LYS A 435 12.97 2.90 -19.05
N ALA A 436 14.10 3.59 -18.89
CA ALA A 436 15.41 2.94 -18.79
C ALA A 436 15.45 1.90 -17.66
N VAL A 437 14.88 2.23 -16.49
CA VAL A 437 14.80 1.30 -15.35
C VAL A 437 13.86 0.13 -15.65
N ILE A 438 12.72 0.35 -16.33
CA ILE A 438 11.81 -0.72 -16.74
C ILE A 438 12.53 -1.66 -17.72
N ASP A 439 13.23 -1.13 -18.71
CA ASP A 439 13.97 -1.89 -19.70
C ASP A 439 15.10 -2.71 -19.04
N GLU A 440 15.81 -2.13 -18.07
CA GLU A 440 16.83 -2.84 -17.28
C GLU A 440 16.23 -3.98 -16.46
N LEU A 441 15.09 -3.74 -15.76
CA LEU A 441 14.40 -4.77 -14.99
C LEU A 441 13.88 -5.90 -15.88
N LEU A 442 13.40 -5.57 -17.08
CA LEU A 442 12.97 -6.57 -18.08
C LEU A 442 14.16 -7.40 -18.56
N ALA A 443 15.29 -6.78 -18.88
CA ALA A 443 16.51 -7.48 -19.29
C ALA A 443 17.05 -8.42 -18.21
N GLN A 444 16.87 -8.07 -16.93
CA GLN A 444 17.27 -8.89 -15.77
C GLN A 444 16.19 -9.89 -15.33
N TRP A 445 15.05 -10.01 -15.99
CA TRP A 445 13.89 -10.82 -15.57
C TRP A 445 13.39 -10.51 -14.16
N LYS A 446 13.51 -9.24 -13.74
CA LYS A 446 13.13 -8.72 -12.42
C LYS A 446 11.98 -7.73 -12.48
N TYR A 447 11.29 -7.58 -13.61
CA TYR A 447 10.15 -6.68 -13.71
C TYR A 447 8.90 -7.31 -13.11
N ASP A 448 8.63 -7.03 -11.84
CA ASP A 448 7.50 -7.54 -11.06
C ASP A 448 7.07 -6.54 -9.96
N GLU A 449 5.94 -6.85 -9.29
CA GLU A 449 5.40 -6.00 -8.20
C GLU A 449 6.34 -5.87 -6.98
N THR A 450 7.34 -6.74 -6.86
CA THR A 450 8.28 -6.70 -5.75
C THR A 450 9.45 -5.78 -6.04
N ASN A 451 9.88 -5.71 -7.29
CA ASN A 451 11.05 -4.95 -7.72
C ASN A 451 10.71 -3.59 -8.33
N PHE A 452 9.46 -3.37 -8.74
CA PHE A 452 9.00 -2.09 -9.29
C PHE A 452 7.77 -1.57 -8.57
N CYS A 453 7.80 -0.29 -8.18
CA CYS A 453 6.66 0.38 -7.55
C CYS A 453 5.87 1.20 -8.56
N VAL A 454 4.72 0.69 -9.00
CA VAL A 454 3.84 1.34 -9.97
C VAL A 454 3.24 2.68 -9.48
N THR A 455 3.22 2.94 -8.17
CA THR A 455 2.74 4.22 -7.62
C THR A 455 3.83 5.28 -7.65
N CYS A 456 5.07 4.92 -7.31
CA CYS A 456 6.21 5.85 -7.30
C CYS A 456 6.98 5.88 -8.61
N MET A 457 6.72 4.93 -9.53
CA MET A 457 7.44 4.72 -10.79
C MET A 457 8.95 4.60 -10.59
N ILE A 458 9.35 3.74 -9.64
CA ILE A 458 10.77 3.53 -9.30
C ILE A 458 11.07 2.04 -9.12
N GLN A 459 12.29 1.65 -9.37
CA GLN A 459 12.81 0.38 -8.86
C GLN A 459 12.76 0.38 -7.34
N THR A 460 12.27 -0.71 -6.75
CA THR A 460 12.09 -0.84 -5.30
C THR A 460 13.34 -1.41 -4.67
N PRO A 461 14.15 -0.63 -3.91
CA PRO A 461 15.31 -1.16 -3.22
C PRO A 461 14.94 -2.31 -2.27
N LEU A 462 15.90 -3.21 -2.01
CA LEU A 462 15.71 -4.25 -1.02
C LEU A 462 15.40 -3.63 0.36
N ARG A 463 14.55 -4.31 1.14
CA ARG A 463 14.08 -3.84 2.43
C ARG A 463 13.25 -2.56 2.39
N SER A 464 12.94 -2.01 1.20
CA SER A 464 12.03 -0.88 1.06
C SER A 464 10.59 -1.32 0.83
N LYS A 465 9.64 -0.42 1.14
CA LYS A 465 8.21 -0.64 0.91
C LYS A 465 7.49 0.67 0.61
N HIS A 466 6.53 0.63 -0.34
CA HIS A 466 5.61 1.73 -0.54
C HIS A 466 4.65 1.87 0.64
N CYS A 467 4.69 3.01 1.30
CA CYS A 467 3.74 3.34 2.37
C CYS A 467 2.51 4.03 1.78
N ARG A 468 1.35 3.38 1.88
CA ARG A 468 0.07 3.95 1.41
C ARG A 468 -0.37 5.22 2.15
N ARG A 469 0.18 5.49 3.34
CA ARG A 469 -0.09 6.72 4.10
C ARG A 469 0.78 7.88 3.67
N CYS A 470 2.08 7.62 3.55
CA CYS A 470 3.04 8.61 3.10
C CYS A 470 3.06 8.79 1.58
N GLN A 471 2.40 7.88 0.82
CA GLN A 471 2.36 7.86 -0.65
C GLN A 471 3.76 7.87 -1.29
N ARG A 472 4.73 7.22 -0.61
CA ARG A 472 6.13 7.11 -1.05
C ARG A 472 6.74 5.78 -0.60
N CYS A 473 7.76 5.33 -1.33
CA CYS A 473 8.61 4.22 -0.91
C CYS A 473 9.59 4.70 0.18
N VAL A 474 9.76 3.88 1.22
CA VAL A 474 10.63 4.14 2.37
C VAL A 474 11.69 3.07 2.44
N ALA A 475 12.96 3.45 2.48
CA ALA A 475 14.11 2.55 2.60
C ALA A 475 14.17 1.92 3.99
N LYS A 476 14.50 0.63 4.06
CA LYS A 476 14.49 -0.17 5.30
C LYS A 476 13.23 0.10 6.13
N HIS A 477 12.07 -0.01 5.47
CA HIS A 477 10.78 0.30 6.07
C HIS A 477 10.49 -0.60 7.25
N ASP A 478 10.28 0.00 8.44
CA ASP A 478 9.84 -0.72 9.62
C ASP A 478 8.31 -0.78 9.69
N HIS A 479 7.68 0.35 9.90
CA HIS A 479 6.22 0.51 9.85
C HIS A 479 5.84 1.99 9.69
N HIS A 480 4.57 2.27 9.35
CA HIS A 480 3.99 3.59 9.53
C HIS A 480 3.43 3.70 10.95
N CYS A 481 3.97 4.59 11.76
CA CYS A 481 3.57 4.75 13.14
C CYS A 481 2.53 5.87 13.30
N PRO A 482 1.28 5.57 13.67
CA PRO A 482 0.25 6.59 13.83
C PRO A 482 0.48 7.51 15.05
N TRP A 483 1.30 7.08 16.02
CA TRP A 483 1.63 7.86 17.21
C TRP A 483 2.63 8.99 16.93
N VAL A 484 3.46 8.85 15.90
CA VAL A 484 4.35 9.90 15.40
C VAL A 484 3.91 10.48 14.05
N TYR A 485 2.81 9.97 13.49
CA TYR A 485 2.25 10.36 12.19
C TYR A 485 3.29 10.37 11.06
N ASN A 486 4.22 9.44 11.10
CA ASN A 486 5.31 9.28 10.13
C ASN A 486 5.66 7.80 9.98
N CYS A 487 6.38 7.46 8.89
CA CYS A 487 7.03 6.16 8.80
C CYS A 487 8.25 6.11 9.70
N VAL A 488 8.54 4.91 10.20
CA VAL A 488 9.84 4.55 10.79
C VAL A 488 10.62 3.80 9.72
N GLY A 489 11.80 4.32 9.38
CA GLY A 489 12.68 3.77 8.35
C GLY A 489 14.13 4.08 8.63
N ILE A 490 15.01 3.92 7.64
CA ILE A 490 16.47 3.97 7.85
C ILE A 490 16.94 5.25 8.53
N ASN A 491 16.37 6.42 8.22
CA ASN A 491 16.89 7.69 8.68
C ASN A 491 16.43 8.06 10.11
N ASN A 492 15.23 7.62 10.54
CA ASN A 492 14.66 8.00 11.82
C ASN A 492 14.46 6.83 12.81
N HIS A 493 14.84 5.58 12.46
CA HIS A 493 14.64 4.40 13.32
C HIS A 493 15.39 4.54 14.64
N ARG A 494 16.62 5.11 14.65
CA ARG A 494 17.37 5.35 15.90
C ARG A 494 16.69 6.40 16.79
N HIS A 495 16.15 7.47 16.19
CA HIS A 495 15.41 8.49 16.93
C HIS A 495 14.15 7.90 17.57
N PHE A 496 13.41 7.08 16.82
CA PHE A 496 12.25 6.35 17.34
C PHE A 496 12.63 5.41 18.48
N PHE A 497 13.78 4.75 18.40
CA PHE A 497 14.25 3.88 19.47
C PHE A 497 14.65 4.68 20.73
N PHE A 498 15.40 5.77 20.58
CA PHE A 498 15.74 6.67 21.70
C PHE A 498 14.51 7.33 22.31
N TYR A 499 13.50 7.65 21.50
CA TYR A 499 12.20 8.09 21.98
C TYR A 499 11.57 7.06 22.92
N LEU A 500 11.54 5.78 22.57
CA LEU A 500 10.98 4.72 23.42
C LEU A 500 11.77 4.52 24.71
N ILE A 501 13.11 4.58 24.66
CA ILE A 501 13.96 4.47 25.85
C ILE A 501 13.70 5.65 26.78
N SER A 502 13.81 6.88 26.27
CA SER A 502 13.65 8.08 27.09
C SER A 502 12.23 8.19 27.67
N LEU A 503 11.21 7.80 26.92
CA LEU A 503 9.83 7.72 27.40
C LEU A 503 9.68 6.72 28.55
N THR A 504 10.22 5.50 28.40
CA THR A 504 10.18 4.47 29.45
C THR A 504 10.87 4.95 30.72
N MET A 505 12.08 5.49 30.59
CA MET A 505 12.85 6.03 31.74
C MET A 505 12.18 7.27 32.33
N GLY A 506 11.56 8.11 31.48
CA GLY A 506 10.78 9.28 31.90
C GLY A 506 9.58 8.87 32.76
N ILE A 507 8.78 7.91 32.32
CA ILE A 507 7.64 7.41 33.09
C ILE A 507 8.10 6.82 34.41
N VAL A 508 9.10 5.95 34.42
CA VAL A 508 9.64 5.34 35.66
C VAL A 508 10.13 6.40 36.64
N SER A 509 10.90 7.39 36.18
CA SER A 509 11.39 8.46 37.05
C SER A 509 10.26 9.35 37.57
N TYR A 510 9.19 9.57 36.77
CA TYR A 510 8.03 10.31 37.20
C TYR A 510 7.21 9.55 38.26
N ASP A 511 7.00 8.23 38.09
CA ASP A 511 6.31 7.38 39.07
C ASP A 511 7.05 7.38 40.42
N TRP A 512 8.40 7.40 40.41
CA TRP A 512 9.19 7.55 41.62
C TRP A 512 9.03 8.93 42.27
N LEU A 513 8.97 10.02 41.47
CA LEU A 513 8.67 11.35 41.99
C LEU A 513 7.28 11.43 42.61
N LEU A 514 6.29 10.79 41.96
CA LEU A 514 4.93 10.73 42.48
C LEU A 514 4.82 9.95 43.79
N TYR A 515 5.61 8.88 43.95
CA TYR A 515 5.69 8.17 45.24
C TYR A 515 6.10 9.11 46.38
N TYR A 516 7.17 9.90 46.21
CA TYR A 516 7.60 10.87 47.21
C TYR A 516 6.65 12.06 47.35
N TYR A 517 6.04 12.49 46.28
CA TYR A 517 5.01 13.52 46.28
C TYR A 517 3.83 13.11 47.16
N PHE A 518 3.29 11.93 46.93
CA PHE A 518 2.14 11.43 47.71
C PHE A 518 2.49 11.10 49.13
N ASP A 519 3.71 10.63 49.42
CA ASP A 519 4.18 10.47 50.81
C ASP A 519 4.15 11.80 51.57
N THR A 520 4.42 12.91 50.91
CA THR A 520 4.41 14.24 51.52
C THR A 520 2.98 14.80 51.67
N VAL A 521 2.18 14.78 50.59
CA VAL A 521 0.89 15.48 50.49
C VAL A 521 -0.24 14.70 51.16
N SER A 522 -0.15 13.38 51.18
CA SER A 522 -1.26 12.54 51.69
C SER A 522 -1.30 12.36 53.20
N LYS A 523 -0.34 12.92 53.96
CA LYS A 523 -0.24 12.70 55.43
C LYS A 523 -1.54 12.98 56.19
N ASN A 524 -2.30 13.98 55.77
CA ASN A 524 -3.53 14.40 56.41
C ASN A 524 -4.79 14.00 55.64
N ALA A 525 -4.66 13.21 54.58
CA ALA A 525 -5.79 12.81 53.73
C ALA A 525 -6.56 11.64 54.34
N SER A 526 -7.89 11.62 54.12
CA SER A 526 -8.75 10.54 54.59
C SER A 526 -8.47 9.22 53.88
N GLU A 527 -8.44 8.12 54.62
CA GLU A 527 -8.24 6.76 54.14
C GLU A 527 -9.57 6.03 53.87
N THR A 528 -10.68 6.70 54.15
CA THR A 528 -12.03 6.05 54.06
C THR A 528 -12.63 6.15 52.67
N CYS A 529 -12.64 5.02 51.98
CA CYS A 529 -13.33 4.83 50.72
C CYS A 529 -14.07 3.46 50.69
N ASN A 530 -15.15 3.40 49.99
CA ASN A 530 -15.99 2.18 49.94
C ASN A 530 -15.52 1.15 48.88
N VAL A 531 -14.65 1.52 47.93
CA VAL A 531 -14.36 0.68 46.73
C VAL A 531 -12.87 0.51 46.51
N LEU A 532 -12.02 1.46 46.90
CA LEU A 532 -10.59 1.48 46.62
C LEU A 532 -9.78 0.99 47.83
N SER A 533 -8.52 0.53 47.58
CA SER A 533 -7.58 0.25 48.66
C SER A 533 -7.34 1.51 49.51
N PRO A 534 -7.07 1.39 50.82
CA PRO A 534 -6.85 2.55 51.67
C PRO A 534 -5.75 3.48 51.15
N THR A 535 -4.64 2.94 50.65
CA THR A 535 -3.54 3.71 50.09
C THR A 535 -3.94 4.52 48.86
N LEU A 536 -4.63 3.87 47.92
CA LEU A 536 -5.10 4.54 46.69
C LEU A 536 -6.17 5.59 46.98
N CYS A 537 -7.05 5.29 47.95
CA CYS A 537 -8.02 6.24 48.47
C CYS A 537 -7.36 7.50 49.02
N LYS A 538 -6.35 7.31 49.86
CA LYS A 538 -5.56 8.39 50.45
C LYS A 538 -4.90 9.30 49.41
N TYR A 539 -4.33 8.72 48.35
CA TYR A 539 -3.72 9.46 47.24
C TYR A 539 -4.75 10.26 46.44
N ILE A 540 -5.86 9.63 46.10
CA ILE A 540 -6.94 10.31 45.36
C ILE A 540 -7.56 11.44 46.18
N ASN A 541 -7.76 11.25 47.49
CA ASN A 541 -8.28 12.29 48.39
C ASN A 541 -7.28 13.44 48.61
N ALA A 542 -5.97 13.17 48.52
CA ALA A 542 -4.94 14.18 48.61
C ALA A 542 -4.81 15.06 47.38
N ASP A 543 -4.72 14.44 46.22
CA ASP A 543 -4.69 15.12 44.91
C ASP A 543 -5.26 14.18 43.83
N SER A 544 -6.53 14.36 43.53
CA SER A 544 -7.29 13.53 42.58
C SER A 544 -6.76 13.69 41.15
N TYR A 545 -6.40 14.92 40.73
CA TYR A 545 -5.92 15.19 39.38
C TYR A 545 -4.59 14.46 39.10
N THR A 546 -3.58 14.65 39.97
CA THR A 546 -2.27 14.00 39.84
C THR A 546 -2.41 12.48 39.94
N SER A 547 -3.30 11.95 40.79
CA SER A 547 -3.53 10.51 40.93
C SER A 547 -4.08 9.89 39.63
N ILE A 548 -5.06 10.54 38.97
CA ILE A 548 -5.66 10.05 37.73
C ILE A 548 -4.65 10.17 36.57
N LEU A 549 -3.90 11.27 36.50
CA LEU A 549 -2.83 11.43 35.52
C LEU A 549 -1.73 10.37 35.72
N ALA A 550 -1.36 10.05 36.96
CA ALA A 550 -0.42 8.97 37.26
C ALA A 550 -0.90 7.62 36.72
N ILE A 551 -2.14 7.25 37.01
CA ILE A 551 -2.73 6.00 36.50
C ILE A 551 -2.71 5.99 34.98
N TRP A 552 -3.11 7.08 34.32
CA TRP A 552 -3.09 7.21 32.86
C TRP A 552 -1.71 7.00 32.26
N ILE A 553 -0.66 7.59 32.86
CA ILE A 553 0.72 7.50 32.37
C ILE A 553 1.30 6.12 32.64
N THR A 554 1.10 5.57 33.83
CA THR A 554 1.62 4.24 34.22
C THR A 554 1.02 3.13 33.36
N LEU A 555 -0.26 3.24 32.97
CA LEU A 555 -0.87 2.33 32.00
C LEU A 555 -0.16 2.33 30.63
N GLN A 556 0.41 3.47 30.20
CA GLN A 556 1.18 3.53 28.97
C GLN A 556 2.49 2.74 29.06
N LEU A 557 3.08 2.64 30.25
CA LEU A 557 4.36 1.94 30.46
C LEU A 557 4.28 0.47 30.02
N LEU A 558 3.16 -0.19 30.28
CA LEU A 558 2.97 -1.61 29.91
C LEU A 558 3.16 -1.85 28.42
N TRP A 559 2.54 -1.01 27.61
CA TRP A 559 2.56 -1.17 26.17
C TRP A 559 3.85 -0.60 25.52
N VAL A 560 4.40 0.49 26.08
CA VAL A 560 5.66 1.09 25.61
C VAL A 560 6.85 0.16 25.87
N THR A 561 6.92 -0.48 27.05
CA THR A 561 7.97 -1.47 27.35
C THR A 561 7.87 -2.71 26.45
N MET A 562 6.67 -3.18 26.16
CA MET A 562 6.45 -4.28 25.21
C MET A 562 6.96 -3.90 23.80
N LEU A 563 6.68 -2.69 23.35
CA LEU A 563 7.16 -2.19 22.07
C LEU A 563 8.68 -2.03 22.03
N LEU A 564 9.27 -1.44 23.10
CA LEU A 564 10.71 -1.29 23.25
C LEU A 564 11.43 -2.65 23.19
N PHE A 565 10.92 -3.64 23.89
CA PHE A 565 11.48 -5.00 23.90
C PHE A 565 11.38 -5.66 22.50
N THR A 566 10.25 -5.48 21.83
CA THR A 566 10.05 -5.97 20.44
C THR A 566 11.09 -5.36 19.50
N GLN A 567 11.26 -4.05 19.54
CA GLN A 567 12.23 -3.33 18.73
C GLN A 567 13.67 -3.79 19.02
N PHE A 568 13.99 -4.04 20.30
CA PHE A 568 15.30 -4.54 20.68
C PHE A 568 15.60 -5.92 20.06
N ILE A 569 14.65 -6.85 20.14
CA ILE A 569 14.78 -8.17 19.50
C ILE A 569 14.94 -8.05 17.98
N GLN A 570 14.19 -7.15 17.35
CA GLN A 570 14.26 -6.95 15.91
C GLN A 570 15.63 -6.39 15.48
N VAL A 571 16.19 -5.43 16.20
CA VAL A 571 17.55 -4.93 15.99
C VAL A 571 18.56 -6.06 16.16
N ALA A 572 18.49 -6.84 17.23
CA ALA A 572 19.37 -7.98 17.49
C ALA A 572 19.33 -9.05 16.38
N ARG A 573 18.19 -9.20 15.71
CA ARG A 573 17.99 -10.13 14.58
C ARG A 573 18.24 -9.49 13.20
N ALA A 574 18.57 -8.20 13.13
CA ALA A 574 18.68 -7.40 11.89
C ALA A 574 17.38 -7.49 11.04
N MET A 575 16.21 -7.42 11.67
CA MET A 575 14.90 -7.48 11.02
C MET A 575 14.13 -6.19 11.28
N THR A 576 13.22 -5.86 10.37
CA THR A 576 12.22 -4.81 10.59
C THR A 576 10.88 -5.43 11.01
N THR A 577 9.99 -4.62 11.59
CA THR A 577 8.62 -5.06 11.91
C THR A 577 7.91 -5.60 10.66
N TYR A 578 8.07 -4.93 9.53
CA TYR A 578 7.49 -5.36 8.25
C TYR A 578 8.03 -6.74 7.82
N GLU A 579 9.36 -6.94 7.87
CA GLU A 579 10.00 -8.20 7.51
C GLU A 579 9.61 -9.36 8.44
N ASN A 580 9.40 -9.06 9.72
CA ASN A 580 8.94 -10.05 10.68
C ASN A 580 7.52 -10.55 10.37
N MET A 581 6.63 -9.66 9.92
CA MET A 581 5.24 -9.98 9.59
C MET A 581 5.07 -10.61 8.20
N PHE A 582 5.82 -10.16 7.20
CA PHE A 582 5.61 -10.51 5.79
C PHE A 582 6.75 -11.33 5.16
N GLY A 583 7.82 -11.56 5.90
CA GLY A 583 9.01 -12.25 5.41
C GLY A 583 10.08 -11.32 4.84
N ILE A 584 11.29 -11.86 4.73
CA ILE A 584 12.46 -11.14 4.25
C ILE A 584 12.56 -11.30 2.73
N ARG A 585 12.79 -10.19 2.02
CA ARG A 585 13.20 -10.17 0.61
C ARG A 585 14.71 -10.30 0.58
N ASP A 586 15.20 -11.36 -0.02
CA ASP A 586 16.65 -11.68 -0.12
C ASP A 586 17.27 -11.27 -1.47
N GLY A 587 16.48 -10.71 -2.39
CA GLY A 587 16.93 -10.40 -3.75
C GLY A 587 17.19 -11.65 -4.60
N THR A 588 17.00 -12.84 -4.04
CA THR A 588 17.18 -14.11 -4.71
C THR A 588 15.90 -14.64 -5.37
N ASN A 589 14.93 -13.78 -5.69
CA ASN A 589 13.98 -14.08 -6.75
C ASN A 589 14.71 -14.03 -8.10
N ILE A 590 15.89 -14.60 -8.10
CA ILE A 590 16.50 -15.12 -9.31
C ILE A 590 15.53 -16.22 -9.72
N THR A 591 14.80 -16.04 -10.79
CA THR A 591 14.39 -17.10 -11.68
C THR A 591 15.42 -18.20 -11.50
N ALA A 592 14.98 -19.36 -11.09
CA ALA A 592 15.89 -20.43 -10.71
C ALA A 592 16.99 -20.54 -11.77
N LEU A 593 18.23 -20.26 -11.37
CA LEU A 593 19.37 -20.46 -12.24
C LEU A 593 19.45 -21.98 -12.50
N THR A 594 19.61 -22.36 -13.73
CA THR A 594 19.98 -23.72 -14.06
C THR A 594 21.28 -24.07 -13.32
N SER A 595 21.54 -25.34 -13.09
CA SER A 595 22.79 -25.80 -12.48
C SER A 595 24.05 -25.30 -13.22
N THR A 596 23.89 -24.78 -14.44
CA THR A 596 24.93 -24.19 -15.29
C THR A 596 25.04 -22.66 -15.20
N GLY A 597 24.19 -22.00 -14.35
CA GLY A 597 24.21 -20.55 -14.18
C GLY A 597 23.51 -19.75 -15.26
N ALA A 598 22.89 -20.40 -16.24
CA ALA A 598 22.05 -19.74 -17.23
C ALA A 598 20.66 -19.40 -16.63
N PRO A 599 20.00 -18.29 -17.02
CA PRO A 599 18.63 -18.02 -16.64
C PRO A 599 17.76 -19.20 -17.09
N LEU A 600 16.89 -19.70 -16.20
CA LEU A 600 15.87 -20.65 -16.62
C LEU A 600 14.96 -19.95 -17.63
N ASP A 601 14.62 -20.69 -18.69
CA ASP A 601 13.56 -20.29 -19.61
C ASP A 601 12.31 -19.86 -18.80
N PRO A 602 11.76 -18.67 -19.02
CA PRO A 602 10.54 -18.22 -18.36
C PRO A 602 9.36 -19.17 -18.54
N ASN A 603 9.44 -20.07 -19.51
CA ASN A 603 8.45 -21.10 -19.77
C ASN A 603 8.62 -22.38 -18.92
N HIS A 604 9.64 -22.44 -18.07
CA HIS A 604 9.83 -23.64 -17.24
C HIS A 604 8.63 -23.87 -16.32
N PRO A 605 8.05 -25.09 -16.26
CA PRO A 605 6.81 -25.39 -15.50
C PRO A 605 6.85 -24.96 -14.02
N SER A 606 8.04 -24.82 -13.43
CA SER A 606 8.21 -24.31 -12.07
C SER A 606 7.91 -22.81 -11.90
N LEU A 607 7.87 -22.03 -12.98
CA LEU A 607 7.53 -20.60 -12.96
C LEU A 607 6.04 -20.35 -13.15
N SER A 608 5.33 -21.21 -13.86
CA SER A 608 3.88 -21.13 -14.02
C SER A 608 3.11 -21.40 -12.72
N ALA A 609 3.74 -22.02 -11.73
CA ALA A 609 3.15 -22.31 -10.42
C ALA A 609 3.19 -21.11 -9.43
N THR A 610 3.78 -19.97 -9.79
CA THR A 610 3.88 -18.78 -8.96
C THR A 610 2.99 -17.62 -9.44
N ALA A 611 1.83 -17.93 -10.01
CA ALA A 611 0.76 -16.94 -10.04
C ALA A 611 0.49 -16.55 -8.56
N PRO A 612 0.52 -15.25 -8.19
CA PRO A 612 0.17 -14.86 -6.85
C PRO A 612 -1.25 -15.38 -6.59
N PRO A 613 -1.51 -16.04 -5.44
CA PRO A 613 -2.87 -16.44 -5.13
C PRO A 613 -3.69 -15.17 -5.20
N SER A 614 -4.67 -15.15 -6.10
CA SER A 614 -5.69 -14.12 -6.14
C SER A 614 -6.15 -13.94 -4.70
N ALA A 615 -6.07 -12.71 -4.19
CA ALA A 615 -6.38 -12.38 -2.81
C ALA A 615 -7.90 -12.50 -2.55
N HIS A 616 -8.45 -13.69 -2.74
CA HIS A 616 -9.66 -14.13 -2.09
C HIS A 616 -9.28 -14.51 -0.66
N SER A 617 -9.03 -13.49 0.14
CA SER A 617 -9.03 -13.59 1.58
C SER A 617 -10.40 -14.12 2.00
N HIS A 618 -10.49 -15.42 2.23
CA HIS A 618 -11.53 -15.97 3.09
C HIS A 618 -11.35 -15.27 4.44
N LYS A 619 -12.21 -14.29 4.71
CA LYS A 619 -12.38 -13.72 6.05
C LYS A 619 -12.84 -14.84 6.96
N HIS A 620 -11.90 -15.55 7.57
CA HIS A 620 -12.20 -16.27 8.79
C HIS A 620 -12.75 -15.25 9.79
N LYS A 621 -14.00 -15.40 10.17
CA LYS A 621 -14.62 -14.70 11.28
C LYS A 621 -13.81 -15.01 12.54
N GLY A 622 -12.74 -14.27 12.77
CA GLY A 622 -12.00 -14.31 14.03
C GLY A 622 -12.90 -13.68 15.09
N GLY A 623 -13.11 -14.37 16.21
CA GLY A 623 -13.90 -13.85 17.32
C GLY A 623 -13.37 -12.50 17.81
N MET A 624 -14.21 -11.77 18.56
CA MET A 624 -13.96 -10.43 19.10
C MET A 624 -12.60 -10.32 19.84
N LEU A 625 -12.15 -11.37 20.53
CA LEU A 625 -10.83 -11.45 21.17
C LEU A 625 -9.68 -11.34 20.18
N LYS A 626 -9.80 -11.95 19.00
CA LYS A 626 -8.75 -11.94 17.96
C LYS A 626 -8.68 -10.59 17.22
N SER A 627 -9.79 -9.87 17.18
CA SER A 627 -9.82 -8.48 16.71
C SER A 627 -9.14 -7.55 17.71
N LEU A 628 -9.41 -7.73 19.01
CA LEU A 628 -8.83 -6.94 20.09
C LEU A 628 -7.32 -7.15 20.21
N SER A 629 -6.82 -8.39 20.11
CA SER A 629 -5.39 -8.71 20.16
C SER A 629 -4.62 -8.07 19.01
N ARG A 630 -5.21 -8.01 17.81
CA ARG A 630 -4.63 -7.30 16.65
C ARG A 630 -4.60 -5.79 16.85
N THR A 631 -5.68 -5.24 17.41
CA THR A 631 -5.79 -3.80 17.66
C THR A 631 -4.82 -3.34 18.74
N LEU A 632 -4.58 -4.19 19.75
CA LEU A 632 -3.62 -3.96 20.85
C LEU A 632 -2.16 -4.28 20.45
N GLY A 633 -1.89 -4.77 19.24
CA GLY A 633 -0.53 -5.11 18.80
C GLY A 633 0.08 -6.34 19.49
N VAL A 634 -0.74 -7.14 20.19
CA VAL A 634 -0.28 -8.34 20.92
C VAL A 634 0.12 -9.45 19.96
N ASP A 635 -0.61 -9.64 18.85
CA ASP A 635 -0.29 -10.65 17.84
C ASP A 635 1.11 -10.43 17.21
N PRO A 636 1.47 -9.22 16.70
CA PRO A 636 2.82 -8.93 16.21
C PRO A 636 3.92 -9.13 17.27
N PHE A 637 3.62 -8.83 18.54
CA PHE A 637 4.54 -9.04 19.65
C PHE A 637 4.82 -10.55 19.89
N ILE A 638 3.75 -11.37 19.96
CA ILE A 638 3.88 -12.83 20.13
C ILE A 638 4.62 -13.43 18.94
N GLU A 639 4.30 -13.02 17.71
CA GLU A 639 4.99 -13.49 16.50
C GLU A 639 6.48 -13.12 16.51
N THR A 640 6.84 -11.94 17.00
CA THR A 640 8.23 -11.50 17.13
C THR A 640 8.99 -12.36 18.16
N ILE A 641 8.41 -12.60 19.32
CA ILE A 641 9.05 -13.40 20.38
C ILE A 641 9.19 -14.86 19.96
N THR A 642 8.12 -15.45 19.44
CA THR A 642 8.09 -16.87 19.09
C THR A 642 8.82 -17.19 17.79
N GLY A 643 9.13 -16.18 16.96
CA GLY A 643 9.71 -16.36 15.62
C GLY A 643 8.77 -17.09 14.66
N ARG A 644 7.46 -17.10 14.92
CA ARG A 644 6.44 -17.81 14.12
C ARG A 644 5.78 -16.93 13.06
N GLY A 645 6.23 -15.68 12.87
CA GLY A 645 5.72 -14.79 11.82
C GLY A 645 5.97 -15.36 10.43
N ALA A 646 5.02 -15.18 9.53
CA ALA A 646 5.02 -15.41 8.07
C ALA A 646 5.50 -16.76 7.50
N VAL A 647 5.98 -17.73 8.30
CA VAL A 647 6.51 -19.02 7.82
C VAL A 647 5.71 -20.19 8.40
N SER A 648 4.39 -20.11 8.41
CA SER A 648 3.52 -21.24 8.76
C SER A 648 3.13 -22.06 7.53
N GLY A 649 4.13 -22.59 6.84
CA GLY A 649 3.96 -23.68 5.87
C GLY A 649 4.77 -24.87 6.37
N LYS A 650 4.13 -26.02 6.54
CA LYS A 650 4.65 -27.24 7.17
C LYS A 650 5.97 -27.82 6.61
N ASN A 651 6.60 -27.19 5.58
CA ASN A 651 7.78 -27.78 4.91
C ASN A 651 8.81 -26.77 4.36
N LYS A 652 8.93 -25.53 4.89
CA LYS A 652 10.00 -24.65 4.42
C LYS A 652 11.18 -24.67 5.39
N ARG A 653 12.34 -25.19 4.93
CA ARG A 653 13.65 -25.01 5.59
C ARG A 653 13.76 -23.53 6.01
N LYS A 654 14.12 -23.26 7.29
CA LYS A 654 14.31 -21.89 7.79
C LYS A 654 15.37 -21.21 6.92
N LYS A 655 14.97 -20.35 5.98
CA LYS A 655 15.93 -19.52 5.25
C LYS A 655 16.64 -18.64 6.27
N LYS A 656 17.97 -18.66 6.23
CA LYS A 656 18.82 -17.82 7.08
C LYS A 656 18.62 -16.36 6.67
N ASN A 657 18.47 -15.46 7.64
CA ASN A 657 18.35 -14.02 7.34
C ASN A 657 19.67 -13.52 6.69
N PRO A 658 19.65 -13.08 5.41
CA PRO A 658 20.87 -12.66 4.70
C PRO A 658 21.50 -11.38 5.27
N TYR A 659 20.71 -10.59 5.99
CA TYR A 659 21.17 -9.32 6.58
C TYR A 659 21.74 -9.48 7.99
N SER A 660 21.61 -10.66 8.62
CA SER A 660 22.08 -10.88 9.96
C SER A 660 23.51 -11.44 9.97
N LYS A 661 24.41 -10.74 10.66
CA LYS A 661 25.79 -11.14 10.92
C LYS A 661 26.00 -11.63 12.37
N GLY A 662 24.89 -11.87 13.09
CA GLY A 662 24.87 -12.25 14.49
C GLY A 662 24.48 -11.12 15.42
N CYS A 663 23.96 -11.44 16.60
CA CYS A 663 23.36 -10.47 17.52
C CYS A 663 24.28 -9.29 17.85
N LEU A 664 25.53 -9.56 18.20
CA LEU A 664 26.51 -8.51 18.57
C LEU A 664 26.85 -7.60 17.40
N ALA A 665 27.10 -8.16 16.20
CA ALA A 665 27.38 -7.37 15.01
C ALA A 665 26.16 -6.51 14.61
N ASN A 666 24.96 -7.08 14.62
CA ASN A 666 23.73 -6.36 14.31
C ASN A 666 23.46 -5.20 15.28
N CYS A 667 23.71 -5.42 16.59
CA CYS A 667 23.60 -4.37 17.61
C CYS A 667 24.67 -3.29 17.39
N LYS A 668 25.93 -3.67 17.11
CA LYS A 668 27.01 -2.73 16.81
C LYS A 668 26.66 -1.86 15.58
N ASP A 669 26.19 -2.47 14.49
CA ASP A 669 25.80 -1.76 13.28
C ASP A 669 24.67 -0.74 13.55
N PHE A 670 23.77 -1.03 14.47
CA PHE A 670 22.68 -0.13 14.82
C PHE A 670 23.09 0.98 15.77
N TRP A 671 23.81 0.66 16.86
CA TRP A 671 24.14 1.59 17.93
C TRP A 671 25.37 2.44 17.64
N CYS A 672 26.38 1.85 16.97
CA CYS A 672 27.66 2.52 16.66
C CYS A 672 27.67 3.09 15.22
N ASP A 673 26.50 3.16 14.55
CA ASP A 673 26.38 3.82 13.25
C ASP A 673 26.82 5.30 13.37
N PRO A 674 27.66 5.82 12.44
CA PRO A 674 28.26 7.15 12.54
C PRO A 674 27.27 8.31 12.33
N ALA A 675 26.02 8.03 11.95
CA ALA A 675 25.03 9.09 11.82
C ALA A 675 24.78 9.83 13.14
N PRO A 676 24.47 11.12 13.10
CA PRO A 676 24.27 11.93 14.30
C PRO A 676 23.10 11.40 15.14
N ILE A 677 23.25 11.40 16.46
CA ILE A 677 22.18 11.10 17.42
C ILE A 677 21.24 12.31 17.53
N PHE A 678 21.80 13.50 17.57
CA PHE A 678 21.08 14.77 17.53
C PHE A 678 21.24 15.38 16.14
N GLY A 679 20.16 15.39 15.35
CA GLY A 679 20.18 15.83 13.97
C GLY A 679 19.62 14.80 13.00
N GLN A 680 19.48 15.17 11.76
CA GLN A 680 18.93 14.30 10.71
C GLN A 680 20.06 13.55 9.99
N ARG A 681 19.83 12.28 9.64
CA ARG A 681 20.66 11.55 8.69
C ARG A 681 20.39 12.10 7.28
N GLU A 682 21.40 12.51 6.58
CA GLU A 682 21.25 13.17 5.27
C GLU A 682 20.96 12.18 4.15
N ASN A 683 21.56 10.98 4.19
CA ASN A 683 21.45 9.98 3.16
C ASN A 683 20.90 8.68 3.73
N GLY A 684 20.23 7.86 2.93
CA GLY A 684 19.76 6.53 3.31
C GLY A 684 20.86 5.51 3.68
N SER A 685 22.10 5.97 3.86
CA SER A 685 23.26 5.13 4.15
C SER A 685 23.31 4.75 5.62
N ALA A 686 23.57 3.46 5.91
CA ALA A 686 23.82 2.95 7.26
C ALA A 686 24.82 1.79 7.24
N VAL A 687 25.28 1.38 8.41
CA VAL A 687 26.18 0.23 8.54
C VAL A 687 25.41 -1.08 8.44
N LEU A 688 25.96 -2.04 7.68
CA LEU A 688 25.46 -3.41 7.58
C LEU A 688 26.66 -4.38 7.52
N GLY A 689 26.87 -5.15 8.58
CA GLY A 689 28.01 -6.07 8.69
C GLY A 689 29.35 -5.37 8.76
N GLY A 690 29.40 -4.11 9.25
CA GLY A 690 30.58 -3.27 9.33
C GLY A 690 30.85 -2.42 8.09
N GLU A 691 30.13 -2.63 6.99
CA GLU A 691 30.25 -1.86 5.73
C GLU A 691 29.14 -0.81 5.62
N ARG A 692 29.46 0.33 4.99
CA ARG A 692 28.47 1.38 4.73
C ARG A 692 27.66 1.05 3.48
N VAL A 693 26.35 0.96 3.61
CA VAL A 693 25.41 0.61 2.54
C VAL A 693 24.35 1.70 2.42
N ASP A 694 24.06 2.12 1.19
CA ASP A 694 22.93 2.99 0.89
C ASP A 694 21.66 2.16 0.69
N TYR A 695 20.74 2.24 1.65
CA TYR A 695 19.47 1.51 1.60
C TYR A 695 18.46 2.11 0.60
N THR A 696 18.70 3.31 0.08
CA THR A 696 17.85 3.91 -0.96
C THR A 696 18.19 3.41 -2.36
N ALA A 697 19.38 2.82 -2.53
CA ALA A 697 19.90 2.28 -3.78
C ALA A 697 20.36 0.81 -3.65
N MET A 698 19.98 0.10 -2.60
CA MET A 698 20.37 -1.30 -2.41
C MET A 698 19.42 -2.23 -3.16
N TYR A 699 19.84 -2.68 -4.34
CA TYR A 699 19.07 -3.58 -5.21
C TYR A 699 19.52 -5.04 -5.14
N GLU A 700 20.71 -5.30 -4.59
CA GLU A 700 21.26 -6.64 -4.43
C GLU A 700 21.56 -6.98 -2.97
N SER A 701 21.46 -8.27 -2.64
CA SER A 701 21.76 -8.75 -1.29
C SER A 701 23.29 -8.71 -1.03
N PRO A 702 23.73 -8.28 0.15
CA PRO A 702 25.16 -8.28 0.50
C PRO A 702 25.87 -9.64 0.36
N SER A 703 25.13 -10.74 0.46
CA SER A 703 25.64 -12.08 0.23
C SER A 703 25.95 -12.37 -1.25
N LEU A 704 25.27 -11.68 -2.18
CA LEU A 704 25.55 -11.75 -3.62
C LEU A 704 26.68 -10.81 -4.01
N MET A 705 26.78 -9.62 -3.42
CA MET A 705 27.88 -8.68 -3.65
C MET A 705 29.26 -9.29 -3.34
N THR A 706 29.34 -10.15 -2.30
CA THR A 706 30.61 -10.86 -1.98
C THR A 706 30.95 -11.96 -2.99
N ILE A 707 29.98 -12.50 -3.71
CA ILE A 707 30.21 -13.54 -4.74
C ILE A 707 30.57 -12.88 -6.09
N THR A 708 29.89 -11.80 -6.46
CA THR A 708 30.13 -11.06 -7.70
C THR A 708 31.41 -10.21 -7.62
N GLY A 709 31.71 -9.57 -6.49
CA GLY A 709 32.93 -8.80 -6.28
C GLY A 709 34.22 -9.63 -6.30
N ARG A 710 34.15 -10.96 -6.30
CA ARG A 710 35.27 -11.85 -6.60
C ARG A 710 35.45 -12.15 -8.10
N ARG A 711 34.44 -11.91 -8.93
CA ARG A 711 34.47 -12.08 -10.38
C ARG A 711 34.83 -10.80 -11.17
N ASP A 712 34.49 -9.62 -10.67
CA ASP A 712 34.73 -8.35 -11.35
C ASP A 712 35.82 -7.51 -10.64
N ARG A 713 37.05 -8.02 -10.56
CA ARG A 713 38.27 -7.17 -10.56
C ARG A 713 38.75 -6.95 -12.00
N GLY A 714 37.85 -6.53 -12.87
CA GLY A 714 38.07 -6.11 -14.23
C GLY A 714 37.20 -4.87 -14.50
N GLY A 715 37.74 -3.72 -14.22
CA GLY A 715 37.53 -2.38 -14.69
C GLY A 715 36.15 -1.97 -15.18
N TYR A 716 35.41 -1.19 -14.35
CA TYR A 716 34.70 -0.02 -14.84
C TYR A 716 35.33 1.21 -14.17
N GLU A 717 36.25 1.84 -14.87
CA GLU A 717 36.62 3.22 -14.61
C GLU A 717 35.43 4.09 -14.95
N ALA A 718 34.99 4.89 -13.96
CA ALA A 718 34.07 5.98 -14.19
C ALA A 718 34.73 6.94 -15.21
N VAL A 719 34.13 7.09 -16.38
CA VAL A 719 34.48 8.13 -17.33
C VAL A 719 34.14 9.45 -16.71
N GLY A 720 35.15 10.20 -16.29
CA GLY A 720 35.05 11.56 -15.84
C GLY A 720 34.49 12.44 -16.95
N THR A 721 33.43 13.16 -16.65
CA THR A 721 32.98 14.30 -17.43
C THR A 721 33.93 15.47 -17.19
N GLU A 722 34.98 15.56 -18.02
CA GLU A 722 35.64 16.83 -18.36
C GLU A 722 35.93 16.81 -19.84
N ASP A 723 35.55 17.92 -20.50
CA ASP A 723 35.84 18.36 -21.87
C ASP A 723 35.09 17.65 -23.03
N VAL A 724 33.94 18.19 -23.46
CA VAL A 724 33.73 19.06 -24.64
C VAL A 724 32.34 19.67 -24.59
#